data_61d8b13dfddeb3445ec427dbb00e677e
#
_entry.id   61d8b13dfddeb3445ec427dbb00e677e
#
_cell.length_a   1.000
_cell.length_b   1.000
_cell.length_c   1.000
_cell.angle_alpha   90.00
_cell.angle_beta   90.00
_cell.angle_gamma   90.00
#
_symmetry.space_group_name_H-M   'P 1'
#
loop_
_entity.id
_entity.type
_entity.pdbx_description
1 polymer ?
#
loop_
_entity_poly.entity_id
_entity_poly.type
_entity_poly.pdbx_seq_one_letter_code
_entity_poly.pdbx_strand_id
1 'polypeptide(L)'
;GKNNKYVNGYFSYDSKKSGGVTVSNLRISDHEINAPFYVTNPSLIVVTKDEYFRKMSMIKDITQNGIIIINTNKNESEVNELFSLEDMEIIKNKNVKIITINADEIALKNGIKGKISKIIEMIILNKLEIPNAYELLKDSINISFKTKGENIINSNISAIKEALSNLKEIQIAEVTNKLVDSNIDIFSKINRRLGDELTVRDVISLKTGTFPSGLSKNEKRHVNNMAPKWIKENCIMCGRCSFVCPHAVIRTFVTKEKEGLPLLANKEYTYQVLVSEVDCTECGLCINECPGKNGKKALEFGPADLEQQNKVNEYFNNYENPEILNKFTIVGSSLCKPRFEFSGACAGCGETPYINLITRLYGDELVIANATGCSSIYGGSVPTTPYTIPWANSLFEDNAEFALGMHLSYQNKRNLIINIMKNELDNVNNEVKNLFVEFLNNSDDFKITMDIKNKLSNLEIPSKLKGLLNYIPARTVLAIGGDGWAYDIGFGGLDHVLSTNENIKILVLDTEVYSNTGGQASKSSKLGAVAEFADFGKKTAKKDLFKIAMSYPNCYVASISLGANMMHAIKIMKEAMEHNGPAIIIAYSPCIEQGIKTGMSHAVEEERLASEVGYTLLMHYNPLEEKLYMDNKEPNFDKYEEFLDNEVRYNALKIKDQDLAQELLSKQVENAKKRYAYYKDLANKTSQN
;
A
#
# COMPACT_ATOMS: atom_id res chain seq x y z
N GLY A 1 -27.90 27.02 -1.60
CA GLY A 1 -27.13 27.39 -0.43
C GLY A 1 -27.56 28.74 0.20
N LYS A 2 -26.76 29.27 1.13
CA LYS A 2 -27.06 30.52 1.89
C LYS A 2 -27.30 31.77 1.00
N ASN A 3 -26.91 31.74 -0.27
CA ASN A 3 -27.05 32.87 -1.22
C ASN A 3 -28.05 32.60 -2.35
N ASN A 4 -29.05 31.74 -2.11
CA ASN A 4 -30.06 31.36 -3.11
C ASN A 4 -29.49 30.80 -4.44
N LYS A 5 -28.26 30.26 -4.39
CA LYS A 5 -27.65 29.57 -5.53
C LYS A 5 -27.88 28.05 -5.42
N TYR A 6 -28.10 27.43 -6.55
CA TYR A 6 -28.07 25.97 -6.69
C TYR A 6 -26.61 25.53 -6.83
N VAL A 7 -26.23 24.48 -6.11
CA VAL A 7 -24.87 23.94 -6.12
C VAL A 7 -24.93 22.43 -6.31
N ASN A 8 -24.10 21.93 -7.21
CA ASN A 8 -23.94 20.51 -7.47
C ASN A 8 -22.43 20.18 -7.48
N GLY A 9 -22.05 19.14 -6.75
CA GLY A 9 -20.67 18.70 -6.62
C GLY A 9 -20.51 17.22 -6.86
N TYR A 10 -19.58 16.85 -7.73
CA TYR A 10 -19.17 15.47 -7.99
C TYR A 10 -17.67 15.31 -7.79
N PHE A 11 -17.28 14.18 -7.24
CA PHE A 11 -15.88 13.85 -6.98
C PHE A 11 -15.47 12.63 -7.79
N SER A 12 -14.29 12.71 -8.40
CA SER A 12 -13.63 11.60 -9.06
C SER A 12 -12.34 11.28 -8.29
N TYR A 13 -12.22 10.04 -7.85
CA TYR A 13 -11.10 9.56 -7.05
C TYR A 13 -10.22 8.62 -7.86
N ASP A 14 -8.92 8.67 -7.60
CA ASP A 14 -7.99 7.61 -8.00
C ASP A 14 -8.12 6.42 -7.04
N SER A 15 -7.78 5.23 -7.51
CA SER A 15 -7.66 4.03 -6.68
C SER A 15 -6.51 4.10 -5.67
N LYS A 16 -5.50 4.93 -5.90
CA LYS A 16 -4.37 5.11 -4.99
C LYS A 16 -4.79 5.86 -3.73
N LYS A 17 -4.47 5.31 -2.56
CA LYS A 17 -4.73 5.95 -1.26
C LYS A 17 -3.73 7.05 -0.93
N SER A 18 -2.52 6.97 -1.46
CA SER A 18 -1.48 8.01 -1.36
C SER A 18 -0.91 8.30 -2.74
N GLY A 19 -0.83 9.58 -3.11
CA GLY A 19 -0.31 10.04 -4.39
C GLY A 19 -1.28 9.88 -5.56
N GLY A 20 -2.53 9.54 -5.30
CA GLY A 20 -3.61 9.55 -6.27
C GLY A 20 -4.12 10.96 -6.57
N VAL A 21 -4.87 11.09 -7.65
CA VAL A 21 -5.50 12.34 -8.09
C VAL A 21 -6.97 12.35 -7.68
N THR A 22 -7.41 13.40 -7.00
CA THR A 22 -8.83 13.66 -6.76
C THR A 22 -9.26 14.88 -7.56
N VAL A 23 -10.34 14.75 -8.32
CA VAL A 23 -10.93 15.86 -9.07
C VAL A 23 -12.29 16.18 -8.48
N SER A 24 -12.46 17.43 -8.04
CA SER A 24 -13.74 17.96 -7.56
C SER A 24 -14.39 18.76 -8.69
N ASN A 25 -15.55 18.33 -9.12
CA ASN A 25 -16.36 19.01 -10.14
C ASN A 25 -17.46 19.79 -9.43
N LEU A 26 -17.44 21.13 -9.56
CA LEU A 26 -18.40 22.01 -8.90
C LEU A 26 -19.17 22.81 -9.93
N ARG A 27 -20.51 22.82 -9.85
CA ARG A 27 -21.40 23.70 -10.58
C ARG A 27 -22.15 24.62 -9.64
N ILE A 28 -22.21 25.89 -9.99
CA ILE A 28 -22.98 26.90 -9.28
C ILE A 28 -23.87 27.61 -10.28
N SER A 29 -25.18 27.75 -9.99
CA SER A 29 -26.18 28.31 -10.91
C SER A 29 -27.24 29.08 -10.13
N ASP A 30 -27.90 30.03 -10.81
CA ASP A 30 -29.11 30.70 -10.34
C ASP A 30 -30.36 29.83 -10.56
N HIS A 31 -30.24 28.78 -11.35
CA HIS A 31 -31.31 27.86 -11.68
C HIS A 31 -30.99 26.44 -11.18
N GLU A 32 -32.01 25.60 -11.04
CA GLU A 32 -31.86 24.21 -10.65
C GLU A 32 -30.91 23.48 -11.60
N ILE A 33 -30.00 22.68 -11.03
CA ILE A 33 -28.97 21.95 -11.74
C ILE A 33 -29.39 20.50 -11.88
N ASN A 34 -29.83 20.12 -13.10
CA ASN A 34 -30.18 18.74 -13.48
C ASN A 34 -29.06 18.11 -14.32
N ALA A 35 -27.82 18.08 -13.80
CA ALA A 35 -26.62 17.68 -14.53
C ALA A 35 -25.84 16.63 -13.74
N PRO A 36 -26.24 15.33 -13.79
CA PRO A 36 -25.57 14.24 -13.04
C PRO A 36 -24.32 13.76 -13.78
N PHE A 37 -23.46 14.65 -14.22
CA PHE A 37 -22.21 14.35 -14.95
C PHE A 37 -21.11 15.34 -14.59
N TYR A 38 -19.86 14.97 -14.88
CA TYR A 38 -18.67 15.80 -14.63
C TYR A 38 -18.71 17.12 -15.41
N VAL A 39 -17.97 18.11 -14.92
CA VAL A 39 -17.78 19.38 -15.63
C VAL A 39 -16.89 19.14 -16.84
N THR A 40 -17.40 19.40 -18.03
CA THR A 40 -16.67 19.20 -19.30
C THR A 40 -16.03 20.50 -19.82
N ASN A 41 -16.59 21.66 -19.47
CA ASN A 41 -16.10 22.98 -19.90
C ASN A 41 -15.93 23.88 -18.68
N PRO A 42 -14.84 23.74 -17.90
CA PRO A 42 -14.63 24.53 -16.69
C PRO A 42 -14.27 25.98 -17.02
N SER A 43 -14.91 26.92 -16.32
CA SER A 43 -14.51 28.33 -16.35
C SER A 43 -13.40 28.65 -15.35
N LEU A 44 -13.24 27.80 -14.33
CA LEU A 44 -12.22 27.89 -13.30
C LEU A 44 -11.61 26.53 -13.06
N ILE A 45 -10.28 26.42 -13.17
CA ILE A 45 -9.50 25.25 -12.78
C ILE A 45 -8.62 25.63 -11.60
N VAL A 46 -8.64 24.83 -10.53
CA VAL A 46 -7.79 25.03 -9.35
C VAL A 46 -6.91 23.84 -9.16
N VAL A 47 -5.60 24.05 -9.21
CA VAL A 47 -4.56 23.03 -9.11
C VAL A 47 -3.89 23.16 -7.75
N THR A 48 -4.18 22.25 -6.85
CA THR A 48 -3.68 22.29 -5.46
C THR A 48 -2.25 21.80 -5.30
N LYS A 49 -1.71 21.12 -6.31
CA LYS A 49 -0.31 20.69 -6.45
C LYS A 49 0.11 20.83 -7.91
N ASP A 50 1.18 21.55 -8.18
CA ASP A 50 1.70 21.79 -9.53
C ASP A 50 2.14 20.50 -10.25
N GLU A 51 2.50 19.46 -9.52
CA GLU A 51 2.84 18.14 -10.04
C GLU A 51 1.71 17.49 -10.87
N TYR A 52 0.46 17.90 -10.66
CA TYR A 52 -0.66 17.38 -11.46
C TYR A 52 -0.54 17.69 -12.96
N PHE A 53 0.20 18.74 -13.36
CA PHE A 53 0.45 19.01 -14.78
C PHE A 53 1.27 17.89 -15.46
N ARG A 54 2.11 17.18 -14.70
CA ARG A 54 2.83 16.00 -15.20
C ARG A 54 1.97 14.74 -15.27
N LYS A 55 0.94 14.67 -14.43
CA LYS A 55 0.12 13.46 -14.26
C LYS A 55 -1.10 13.41 -15.17
N MET A 56 -1.64 14.55 -15.56
CA MET A 56 -2.87 14.59 -16.36
C MET A 56 -2.96 15.87 -17.19
N SER A 57 -3.66 15.78 -18.33
CA SER A 57 -4.06 16.95 -19.12
C SER A 57 -5.29 17.57 -18.46
N MET A 58 -5.18 18.82 -17.99
CA MET A 58 -6.24 19.52 -17.25
C MET A 58 -6.85 20.69 -18.02
N ILE A 59 -6.13 21.21 -19.01
CA ILE A 59 -6.43 22.53 -19.63
C ILE A 59 -7.27 22.37 -20.89
N LYS A 60 -7.24 21.22 -21.55
CA LYS A 60 -7.85 20.94 -22.86
C LYS A 60 -9.27 21.52 -23.02
N ASP A 61 -10.09 21.37 -22.01
CA ASP A 61 -11.52 21.72 -22.08
C ASP A 61 -11.87 23.05 -21.39
N ILE A 62 -10.89 23.86 -20.97
CA ILE A 62 -11.16 25.15 -20.33
C ILE A 62 -11.91 26.09 -21.29
N THR A 63 -12.85 26.90 -20.76
CA THR A 63 -13.63 27.83 -21.53
C THR A 63 -12.78 29.04 -22.01
N GLN A 64 -13.30 29.79 -23.00
CA GLN A 64 -12.76 31.08 -23.38
C GLN A 64 -12.74 32.02 -22.17
N ASN A 65 -11.64 32.76 -21.97
CA ASN A 65 -11.37 33.65 -20.83
C ASN A 65 -11.42 32.93 -19.47
N GLY A 66 -11.17 31.61 -19.44
CA GLY A 66 -11.11 30.82 -18.22
C GLY A 66 -9.95 31.23 -17.30
N ILE A 67 -10.00 30.77 -16.07
CA ILE A 67 -8.99 31.08 -15.05
C ILE A 67 -8.36 29.78 -14.55
N ILE A 68 -7.03 29.75 -14.45
CA ILE A 68 -6.30 28.65 -13.78
C ILE A 68 -5.63 29.23 -12.53
N ILE A 69 -5.88 28.62 -11.37
CA ILE A 69 -5.23 28.94 -10.11
C ILE A 69 -4.29 27.79 -9.75
N ILE A 70 -3.03 28.09 -9.47
CA ILE A 70 -2.00 27.08 -9.19
C ILE A 70 -1.42 27.35 -7.80
N ASN A 71 -1.52 26.38 -6.92
CA ASN A 71 -0.78 26.38 -5.65
C ASN A 71 0.64 25.90 -5.91
N THR A 72 1.61 26.79 -5.80
CA THR A 72 3.03 26.50 -6.05
C THR A 72 3.93 27.53 -5.37
N ASN A 73 5.16 27.13 -5.05
CA ASN A 73 6.24 28.03 -4.61
C ASN A 73 7.17 28.45 -5.76
N LYS A 74 6.92 27.98 -6.98
CA LYS A 74 7.70 28.27 -8.18
C LYS A 74 7.55 29.71 -8.64
N ASN A 75 8.62 30.24 -9.20
CA ASN A 75 8.59 31.54 -9.88
C ASN A 75 7.93 31.43 -11.27
N GLU A 76 7.73 32.57 -11.95
CA GLU A 76 7.04 32.65 -13.24
C GLU A 76 7.70 31.80 -14.34
N SER A 77 9.03 31.80 -14.42
CA SER A 77 9.78 30.96 -15.37
C SER A 77 9.56 29.47 -15.12
N GLU A 78 9.66 29.03 -13.87
CA GLU A 78 9.47 27.64 -13.47
C GLU A 78 8.01 27.18 -13.67
N VAL A 79 7.03 28.08 -13.46
CA VAL A 79 5.62 27.77 -13.73
C VAL A 79 5.38 27.59 -15.23
N ASN A 80 6.03 28.38 -16.08
CA ASN A 80 5.97 28.22 -17.54
C ASN A 80 6.48 26.83 -17.99
N GLU A 81 7.39 26.22 -17.24
CA GLU A 81 7.90 24.87 -17.53
C GLU A 81 6.88 23.76 -17.23
N LEU A 82 5.84 24.02 -16.45
CA LEU A 82 4.80 23.04 -16.13
C LEU A 82 3.90 22.73 -17.34
N PHE A 83 3.74 23.70 -18.26
CA PHE A 83 2.83 23.59 -19.39
C PHE A 83 3.49 22.91 -20.58
N SER A 84 2.76 22.01 -21.23
CA SER A 84 3.13 21.47 -22.54
C SER A 84 2.96 22.52 -23.62
N LEU A 85 3.48 22.28 -24.84
CA LEU A 85 3.24 23.14 -25.99
C LEU A 85 1.75 23.29 -26.30
N GLU A 86 1.01 22.19 -26.26
CA GLU A 86 -0.43 22.16 -26.47
C GLU A 86 -1.16 22.99 -25.40
N ASP A 87 -0.77 22.88 -24.14
CA ASP A 87 -1.35 23.69 -23.06
C ASP A 87 -1.11 25.20 -23.31
N MET A 88 0.10 25.57 -23.70
CA MET A 88 0.44 26.97 -23.99
C MET A 88 -0.37 27.55 -25.18
N GLU A 89 -0.58 26.75 -26.22
CA GLU A 89 -1.44 27.14 -27.34
C GLU A 89 -2.89 27.33 -26.90
N ILE A 90 -3.42 26.45 -26.10
CA ILE A 90 -4.78 26.54 -25.53
C ILE A 90 -4.91 27.81 -24.67
N ILE A 91 -3.96 28.06 -23.78
CA ILE A 91 -3.94 29.24 -22.90
C ILE A 91 -3.98 30.53 -23.75
N LYS A 92 -3.15 30.61 -24.77
CA LYS A 92 -3.09 31.76 -25.66
C LYS A 92 -4.37 31.92 -26.47
N ASN A 93 -4.83 30.87 -27.14
CA ASN A 93 -5.98 30.92 -28.06
C ASN A 93 -7.29 31.21 -27.32
N LYS A 94 -7.43 30.70 -26.06
CA LYS A 94 -8.62 30.90 -25.23
C LYS A 94 -8.48 32.11 -24.27
N ASN A 95 -7.40 32.86 -24.32
CA ASN A 95 -7.12 34.02 -23.45
C ASN A 95 -7.28 33.62 -21.95
N VAL A 96 -6.66 32.52 -21.53
CA VAL A 96 -6.78 31.99 -20.16
C VAL A 96 -5.87 32.77 -19.24
N LYS A 97 -6.41 33.19 -18.07
CA LYS A 97 -5.62 33.85 -17.01
C LYS A 97 -5.00 32.82 -16.08
N ILE A 98 -3.72 32.99 -15.78
CA ILE A 98 -3.00 32.14 -14.83
C ILE A 98 -2.68 32.92 -13.57
N ILE A 99 -3.07 32.37 -12.43
CA ILE A 99 -2.88 32.96 -11.11
C ILE A 99 -2.15 31.95 -10.24
N THR A 100 -1.10 32.38 -9.57
CA THR A 100 -0.35 31.54 -8.62
C THR A 100 -0.55 32.01 -7.19
N ILE A 101 -0.41 31.08 -6.24
CA ILE A 101 -0.39 31.29 -4.80
C ILE A 101 0.52 30.26 -4.15
N ASN A 102 1.22 30.63 -3.08
CA ASN A 102 1.90 29.69 -2.18
C ASN A 102 1.03 29.50 -0.91
N ALA A 103 -0.03 28.71 -1.02
CA ALA A 103 -0.94 28.43 0.09
C ALA A 103 -0.27 27.60 1.20
N ASP A 104 0.73 26.80 0.88
CA ASP A 104 1.49 26.01 1.85
C ASP A 104 2.31 26.94 2.77
N GLU A 105 2.91 28.00 2.27
CA GLU A 105 3.61 29.00 3.05
C GLU A 105 2.67 29.79 3.97
N ILE A 106 1.50 30.20 3.45
CA ILE A 106 0.47 30.88 4.25
C ILE A 106 0.01 29.96 5.38
N ALA A 107 -0.24 28.70 5.09
CA ALA A 107 -0.66 27.70 6.09
C ALA A 107 0.43 27.50 7.16
N LEU A 108 1.71 27.41 6.76
CA LEU A 108 2.82 27.26 7.68
C LEU A 108 2.97 28.47 8.61
N LYS A 109 2.93 29.68 8.05
CA LYS A 109 3.02 30.96 8.79
C LYS A 109 1.92 31.11 9.84
N ASN A 110 0.72 30.62 9.53
CA ASN A 110 -0.44 30.68 10.41
C ASN A 110 -0.60 29.46 11.35
N GLY A 111 0.42 28.58 11.44
CA GLY A 111 0.42 27.43 12.37
C GLY A 111 -0.49 26.28 11.98
N ILE A 112 -0.95 26.20 10.72
CA ILE A 112 -1.80 25.13 10.18
C ILE A 112 -1.11 24.40 9.04
N LYS A 113 0.20 24.05 9.22
CA LYS A 113 1.03 23.39 8.22
C LYS A 113 0.29 22.27 7.46
N GLY A 114 0.33 22.33 6.13
CA GLY A 114 -0.28 21.34 5.24
C GLY A 114 -1.83 21.40 5.17
N LYS A 115 -2.49 22.41 5.76
CA LYS A 115 -3.96 22.58 5.75
C LYS A 115 -4.36 23.76 4.90
N ILE A 116 -4.28 23.61 3.57
CA ILE A 116 -4.51 24.67 2.60
C ILE A 116 -5.98 24.82 2.16
N SER A 117 -6.87 23.88 2.50
CA SER A 117 -8.22 23.80 1.95
C SER A 117 -9.04 25.09 2.11
N LYS A 118 -9.01 25.73 3.29
CA LYS A 118 -9.77 26.95 3.54
C LYS A 118 -9.17 28.17 2.82
N ILE A 119 -7.85 28.20 2.60
CA ILE A 119 -7.17 29.21 1.81
C ILE A 119 -7.64 29.14 0.36
N ILE A 120 -7.62 27.93 -0.21
CA ILE A 120 -8.08 27.70 -1.60
C ILE A 120 -9.58 27.97 -1.73
N GLU A 121 -10.41 27.56 -0.76
CA GLU A 121 -11.85 27.84 -0.75
C GLU A 121 -12.12 29.36 -0.79
N MET A 122 -11.37 30.17 -0.04
CA MET A 122 -11.49 31.63 -0.06
C MET A 122 -11.23 32.20 -1.47
N ILE A 123 -10.21 31.70 -2.16
CA ILE A 123 -9.84 32.13 -3.51
C ILE A 123 -10.93 31.74 -4.51
N ILE A 124 -11.43 30.51 -4.43
CA ILE A 124 -12.54 30.04 -5.28
C ILE A 124 -13.77 30.92 -5.11
N LEU A 125 -14.22 31.15 -3.87
CA LEU A 125 -15.38 31.99 -3.60
C LEU A 125 -15.22 33.44 -4.11
N ASN A 126 -14.02 33.99 -3.99
CA ASN A 126 -13.72 35.31 -4.53
C ASN A 126 -13.75 35.35 -6.07
N LYS A 127 -13.12 34.37 -6.75
CA LYS A 127 -13.08 34.31 -8.23
C LYS A 127 -14.46 33.98 -8.83
N LEU A 128 -15.33 33.34 -8.08
CA LEU A 128 -16.74 33.12 -8.45
C LEU A 128 -17.66 34.29 -8.03
N GLU A 129 -17.09 35.38 -7.54
CA GLU A 129 -17.80 36.61 -7.14
C GLU A 129 -18.96 36.35 -6.15
N ILE A 130 -18.76 35.38 -5.22
CA ILE A 130 -19.77 35.05 -4.21
C ILE A 130 -19.88 36.22 -3.22
N PRO A 131 -21.08 36.85 -3.05
CA PRO A 131 -21.25 37.92 -2.12
C PRO A 131 -20.94 37.50 -0.65
N ASN A 132 -20.26 38.39 0.08
CA ASN A 132 -19.85 38.12 1.48
C ASN A 132 -19.02 36.87 1.69
N ALA A 133 -18.23 36.43 0.69
CA ALA A 133 -17.44 35.20 0.71
C ALA A 133 -16.62 35.03 2.01
N TYR A 134 -15.97 36.09 2.47
CA TYR A 134 -15.15 36.06 3.68
C TYR A 134 -15.97 35.73 4.93
N GLU A 135 -17.10 36.39 5.18
CA GLU A 135 -17.93 36.16 6.36
C GLU A 135 -18.57 34.75 6.31
N LEU A 136 -19.04 34.33 5.13
CA LEU A 136 -19.56 32.97 4.92
C LEU A 136 -18.54 31.89 5.25
N LEU A 137 -17.30 32.09 4.83
CA LEU A 137 -16.23 31.12 5.08
C LEU A 137 -15.78 31.15 6.54
N LYS A 138 -15.73 32.32 7.17
CA LYS A 138 -15.45 32.46 8.59
C LYS A 138 -16.50 31.75 9.45
N ASP A 139 -17.79 31.89 9.13
CA ASP A 139 -18.86 31.14 9.80
C ASP A 139 -18.68 29.62 9.61
N SER A 140 -18.37 29.20 8.41
CA SER A 140 -18.10 27.80 8.11
C SER A 140 -16.91 27.24 8.93
N ILE A 141 -15.84 28.03 9.09
CA ILE A 141 -14.68 27.68 9.92
C ILE A 141 -15.09 27.52 11.39
N ASN A 142 -15.84 28.48 11.91
CA ASN A 142 -16.35 28.46 13.31
C ASN A 142 -17.16 27.18 13.58
N ILE A 143 -18.03 26.79 12.66
CA ILE A 143 -18.87 25.60 12.80
C ILE A 143 -18.02 24.33 12.68
N SER A 144 -17.19 24.23 11.62
CA SER A 144 -16.46 23.00 11.28
C SER A 144 -15.35 22.68 12.28
N PHE A 145 -14.76 23.68 12.91
CA PHE A 145 -13.64 23.48 13.84
C PHE A 145 -13.98 23.75 15.30
N LYS A 146 -15.26 23.90 15.63
CA LYS A 146 -15.72 24.16 17.00
C LYS A 146 -15.15 23.21 18.04
N THR A 147 -15.04 21.93 17.70
CA THR A 147 -14.50 20.88 18.60
C THR A 147 -12.97 20.83 18.63
N LYS A 148 -12.29 21.57 17.74
CA LYS A 148 -10.81 21.56 17.64
C LYS A 148 -10.13 22.70 18.39
N GLY A 149 -10.92 23.60 18.99
CA GLY A 149 -10.48 24.71 19.83
C GLY A 149 -10.23 26.02 19.09
N GLU A 150 -10.26 27.12 19.84
CA GLU A 150 -10.17 28.49 19.32
C GLU A 150 -8.87 28.78 18.55
N ASN A 151 -7.76 28.19 18.97
CA ASN A 151 -6.48 28.41 18.29
C ASN A 151 -6.53 27.96 16.82
N ILE A 152 -7.13 26.80 16.54
CA ILE A 152 -7.28 26.28 15.16
C ILE A 152 -8.24 27.16 14.35
N ILE A 153 -9.32 27.64 14.98
CA ILE A 153 -10.27 28.55 14.35
C ILE A 153 -9.57 29.86 13.95
N ASN A 154 -8.87 30.49 14.89
CA ASN A 154 -8.19 31.76 14.68
C ASN A 154 -7.06 31.64 13.62
N SER A 155 -6.31 30.57 13.64
CA SER A 155 -5.29 30.27 12.62
C SER A 155 -5.86 30.17 11.21
N ASN A 156 -6.99 29.47 11.04
CA ASN A 156 -7.68 29.40 9.74
C ASN A 156 -8.25 30.75 9.31
N ILE A 157 -8.84 31.52 10.22
CA ILE A 157 -9.37 32.88 9.92
C ILE A 157 -8.22 33.81 9.51
N SER A 158 -7.07 33.76 10.17
CA SER A 158 -5.89 34.53 9.78
C SER A 158 -5.39 34.14 8.39
N ALA A 159 -5.31 32.86 8.11
CA ALA A 159 -4.85 32.34 6.83
C ALA A 159 -5.74 32.78 5.65
N ILE A 160 -7.08 32.76 5.80
CA ILE A 160 -7.99 33.20 4.74
C ILE A 160 -7.96 34.72 4.49
N LYS A 161 -7.58 35.53 5.50
CA LYS A 161 -7.37 36.98 5.31
C LYS A 161 -6.18 37.27 4.40
N GLU A 162 -5.12 36.48 4.50
CA GLU A 162 -3.91 36.64 3.71
C GLU A 162 -4.05 36.09 2.28
N ALA A 163 -5.04 35.20 2.03
CA ALA A 163 -5.17 34.46 0.76
C ALA A 163 -5.19 35.36 -0.48
N LEU A 164 -6.05 36.39 -0.47
CA LEU A 164 -6.27 37.24 -1.65
C LEU A 164 -5.13 38.20 -1.96
N SER A 165 -4.40 38.67 -0.93
CA SER A 165 -3.27 39.59 -1.11
C SER A 165 -2.00 38.89 -1.61
N ASN A 166 -1.96 37.57 -1.59
CA ASN A 166 -0.82 36.77 -2.04
C ASN A 166 -1.02 36.16 -3.43
N LEU A 167 -2.09 36.52 -4.13
CA LEU A 167 -2.31 36.09 -5.53
C LEU A 167 -1.39 36.86 -6.47
N LYS A 168 -0.77 36.11 -7.41
CA LYS A 168 0.08 36.69 -8.47
C LYS A 168 -0.46 36.24 -9.81
N GLU A 169 -0.81 37.17 -10.69
CA GLU A 169 -1.11 36.88 -12.08
C GLU A 169 0.21 36.78 -12.85
N ILE A 170 0.39 35.75 -13.65
CA ILE A 170 1.58 35.50 -14.44
C ILE A 170 1.26 35.50 -15.94
N GLN A 171 2.26 35.87 -16.75
CA GLN A 171 2.17 35.81 -18.20
C GLN A 171 2.84 34.55 -18.73
N ILE A 172 2.25 33.92 -19.74
CA ILE A 172 2.88 32.81 -20.43
C ILE A 172 3.92 33.33 -21.41
N ALA A 173 5.14 32.84 -21.28
CA ALA A 173 6.25 33.16 -22.18
C ALA A 173 5.96 32.70 -23.62
N GLU A 174 6.54 33.36 -24.61
CA GLU A 174 6.50 32.88 -25.99
C GLU A 174 7.23 31.55 -26.11
N VAL A 175 6.62 30.62 -26.83
CA VAL A 175 7.13 29.27 -27.00
C VAL A 175 8.39 29.26 -27.83
N THR A 176 9.55 29.07 -27.20
CA THR A 176 10.81 28.82 -27.91
C THR A 176 11.30 27.42 -27.53
N ASN A 177 11.22 26.48 -28.48
CA ASN A 177 11.90 25.16 -28.46
C ASN A 177 11.70 24.27 -27.25
N LYS A 178 10.47 23.92 -26.87
CA LYS A 178 10.23 22.74 -26.05
C LYS A 178 10.28 21.47 -26.91
N LEU A 179 11.08 20.50 -26.52
CA LEU A 179 11.05 19.17 -27.11
C LEU A 179 9.66 18.56 -26.89
N VAL A 180 8.94 18.33 -27.99
CA VAL A 180 7.71 17.52 -27.94
C VAL A 180 8.12 16.10 -27.60
N ASP A 181 7.67 15.60 -26.47
CA ASP A 181 7.85 14.18 -26.12
C ASP A 181 6.90 13.36 -27.03
N SER A 182 7.36 13.13 -28.28
CA SER A 182 6.57 12.50 -29.34
C SER A 182 6.33 10.99 -29.12
N ASN A 183 6.94 10.39 -28.08
CA ASN A 183 6.87 8.97 -27.78
C ASN A 183 6.35 8.68 -26.38
N ILE A 184 5.18 9.23 -26.03
CA ILE A 184 4.50 8.81 -24.80
C ILE A 184 3.95 7.40 -25.03
N ASP A 185 4.41 6.42 -24.24
CA ASP A 185 3.93 5.04 -24.32
C ASP A 185 2.46 4.91 -23.90
N ILE A 186 1.83 3.77 -24.25
CA ILE A 186 0.41 3.50 -23.99
C ILE A 186 0.07 3.67 -22.50
N PHE A 187 0.92 3.18 -21.61
CA PHE A 187 0.65 3.18 -20.17
C PHE A 187 0.70 4.60 -19.61
N SER A 188 1.64 5.41 -20.07
CA SER A 188 1.74 6.83 -19.75
C SER A 188 0.52 7.61 -20.24
N LYS A 189 0.01 7.32 -21.45
CA LYS A 189 -1.24 7.93 -21.96
C LYS A 189 -2.44 7.57 -21.07
N ILE A 190 -2.61 6.29 -20.73
CA ILE A 190 -3.71 5.84 -19.85
C ILE A 190 -3.63 6.55 -18.49
N ASN A 191 -2.45 6.60 -17.87
CA ASN A 191 -2.24 7.26 -16.59
C ASN A 191 -2.53 8.76 -16.63
N ARG A 192 -2.22 9.42 -17.74
CA ARG A 192 -2.54 10.85 -17.99
C ARG A 192 -4.00 11.09 -18.37
N ARG A 193 -4.86 10.06 -18.37
CA ARG A 193 -6.26 10.11 -18.77
C ARG A 193 -6.48 10.51 -20.24
N LEU A 194 -5.54 10.14 -21.08
CA LEU A 194 -5.58 10.31 -22.54
C LEU A 194 -5.95 9.00 -23.25
N GLY A 195 -6.62 8.09 -22.54
CA GLY A 195 -7.01 6.76 -23.06
C GLY A 195 -7.96 6.84 -24.26
N ASP A 196 -8.79 7.87 -24.34
CA ASP A 196 -9.72 8.10 -25.46
C ASP A 196 -8.99 8.43 -26.79
N GLU A 197 -7.71 8.79 -26.73
CA GLU A 197 -6.87 9.05 -27.91
C GLU A 197 -6.23 7.75 -28.46
N LEU A 198 -6.34 6.64 -27.72
CA LEU A 198 -5.78 5.35 -28.13
C LEU A 198 -6.73 4.65 -29.13
N THR A 199 -6.15 4.18 -30.22
CA THR A 199 -6.87 3.36 -31.20
C THR A 199 -6.81 1.88 -30.80
N VAL A 200 -7.69 1.04 -31.38
CA VAL A 200 -7.65 -0.42 -31.22
C VAL A 200 -6.27 -0.98 -31.60
N ARG A 201 -5.61 -0.37 -32.61
CA ARG A 201 -4.28 -0.79 -33.07
C ARG A 201 -3.21 -0.57 -31.98
N ASP A 202 -3.30 0.54 -31.22
CA ASP A 202 -2.35 0.85 -30.17
C ASP A 202 -2.43 -0.17 -29.01
N VAL A 203 -3.64 -0.66 -28.71
CA VAL A 203 -3.88 -1.61 -27.59
C VAL A 203 -3.89 -3.07 -28.00
N ILE A 204 -3.59 -3.42 -29.25
CA ILE A 204 -3.65 -4.81 -29.74
C ILE A 204 -2.69 -5.74 -29.01
N SER A 205 -1.58 -5.23 -28.51
CA SER A 205 -0.62 -5.97 -27.67
C SER A 205 -1.22 -6.42 -26.33
N LEU A 206 -2.27 -5.74 -25.87
CA LEU A 206 -3.00 -6.02 -24.63
C LEU A 206 -4.30 -6.80 -24.85
N LYS A 207 -4.49 -7.42 -26.02
CA LYS A 207 -5.70 -8.13 -26.43
C LYS A 207 -6.18 -9.23 -25.46
N THR A 208 -5.28 -9.73 -24.60
CA THR A 208 -5.60 -10.71 -23.57
C THR A 208 -6.04 -10.08 -22.25
N GLY A 209 -6.00 -8.75 -22.12
CA GLY A 209 -6.24 -8.04 -20.87
C GLY A 209 -5.07 -8.12 -19.87
N THR A 210 -3.95 -8.70 -20.28
CA THR A 210 -2.75 -8.82 -19.41
C THR A 210 -1.86 -7.60 -19.56
N PHE A 211 -1.57 -6.93 -18.43
CA PHE A 211 -0.65 -5.79 -18.36
C PHE A 211 0.73 -6.23 -17.85
N PRO A 212 1.82 -5.56 -18.26
CA PRO A 212 3.16 -5.83 -17.72
C PRO A 212 3.21 -5.62 -16.20
N SER A 213 3.95 -6.48 -15.52
CA SER A 213 4.17 -6.39 -14.07
C SER A 213 5.14 -5.26 -13.69
N GLY A 214 4.99 -4.70 -12.48
CA GLY A 214 5.96 -3.77 -11.90
C GLY A 214 5.97 -2.36 -12.51
N LEU A 215 4.93 -1.95 -13.24
CA LEU A 215 4.87 -0.63 -13.87
C LEU A 215 4.69 0.52 -12.85
N SER A 216 4.28 0.25 -11.61
CA SER A 216 4.14 1.29 -10.57
C SER A 216 5.44 2.06 -10.31
N LYS A 217 6.61 1.48 -10.57
CA LYS A 217 7.91 2.15 -10.48
C LYS A 217 8.07 3.36 -11.43
N ASN A 218 7.31 3.39 -12.52
CA ASN A 218 7.36 4.46 -13.52
C ASN A 218 6.46 5.64 -13.12
N GLU A 219 5.53 5.42 -12.20
CA GLU A 219 4.60 6.45 -11.70
C GLU A 219 5.19 7.15 -10.48
N LYS A 220 6.01 8.16 -10.68
CA LYS A 220 6.55 8.94 -9.58
C LYS A 220 5.47 9.76 -8.88
N ARG A 221 5.43 9.69 -7.53
CA ARG A 221 4.32 10.25 -6.75
C ARG A 221 4.40 11.75 -6.55
N HIS A 222 5.58 12.26 -6.18
CA HIS A 222 5.83 13.67 -5.89
C HIS A 222 4.79 14.31 -4.93
N VAL A 223 4.40 13.57 -3.88
CA VAL A 223 3.41 14.07 -2.90
C VAL A 223 4.04 14.66 -1.66
N ASN A 224 5.31 14.38 -1.44
CA ASN A 224 6.08 14.77 -0.28
C ASN A 224 6.92 16.03 -0.54
N ASN A 225 7.16 16.77 0.53
CA ASN A 225 8.13 17.87 0.56
C ASN A 225 9.42 17.45 1.26
N MET A 226 9.35 16.41 2.10
CA MET A 226 10.44 15.90 2.92
C MET A 226 10.62 14.40 2.67
N ALA A 227 11.85 13.92 2.80
CA ALA A 227 12.16 12.50 2.71
C ALA A 227 13.18 12.10 3.79
N PRO A 228 13.27 10.82 4.19
CA PRO A 228 14.26 10.36 5.12
C PRO A 228 15.67 10.51 4.52
N LYS A 229 16.56 11.20 5.23
CA LYS A 229 17.98 11.32 4.92
C LYS A 229 18.78 10.35 5.80
N TRP A 230 19.72 9.64 5.20
CA TRP A 230 20.54 8.65 5.90
C TRP A 230 21.76 9.28 6.54
N ILE A 231 21.86 9.18 7.87
CA ILE A 231 22.99 9.60 8.70
C ILE A 231 23.87 8.37 8.94
N LYS A 232 24.86 8.20 8.08
CA LYS A 232 25.73 7.03 8.01
C LYS A 232 26.38 6.69 9.37
N GLU A 233 26.87 7.68 10.09
CA GLU A 233 27.61 7.53 11.34
C GLU A 233 26.77 6.91 12.47
N ASN A 234 25.45 7.10 12.41
CA ASN A 234 24.50 6.60 13.38
C ASN A 234 23.91 5.23 12.99
N CYS A 235 24.20 4.72 11.79
CA CYS A 235 23.61 3.49 11.29
C CYS A 235 24.28 2.24 11.86
N ILE A 236 23.49 1.29 12.34
CA ILE A 236 23.94 -0.02 12.84
C ILE A 236 23.68 -1.16 11.86
N MET A 237 23.31 -0.86 10.63
CA MET A 237 23.07 -1.84 9.54
C MET A 237 21.97 -2.89 9.85
N CYS A 238 20.96 -2.56 10.64
CA CYS A 238 19.94 -3.52 11.10
C CYS A 238 18.85 -3.84 10.05
N GLY A 239 18.70 -3.05 8.98
CA GLY A 239 17.71 -3.25 7.92
C GLY A 239 16.26 -2.89 8.27
N ARG A 240 15.95 -2.51 9.53
CA ARG A 240 14.56 -2.25 9.96
C ARG A 240 13.84 -1.19 9.13
N CYS A 241 14.52 -0.13 8.72
CA CYS A 241 13.95 0.95 7.91
C CYS A 241 13.39 0.44 6.57
N SER A 242 14.12 -0.47 5.90
CA SER A 242 13.66 -1.12 4.67
C SER A 242 12.56 -2.16 4.93
N PHE A 243 12.62 -2.83 6.08
CA PHE A 243 11.69 -3.87 6.48
C PHE A 243 10.27 -3.33 6.72
N VAL A 244 10.15 -2.18 7.40
CA VAL A 244 8.85 -1.59 7.76
C VAL A 244 8.27 -0.65 6.72
N CYS A 245 8.99 -0.36 5.63
CA CYS A 245 8.52 0.61 4.63
C CYS A 245 7.32 0.07 3.83
N PRO A 246 6.12 0.71 3.92
CA PRO A 246 4.92 0.23 3.24
C PRO A 246 5.01 0.23 1.72
N HIS A 247 5.93 1.03 1.16
CA HIS A 247 6.05 1.26 -0.28
C HIS A 247 7.34 0.72 -0.88
N ALA A 248 8.22 0.10 -0.06
CA ALA A 248 9.55 -0.35 -0.46
C ALA A 248 10.40 0.74 -1.16
N VAL A 249 10.26 2.00 -0.70
CA VAL A 249 10.99 3.17 -1.25
C VAL A 249 12.26 3.50 -0.50
N ILE A 250 12.52 2.86 0.64
CA ILE A 250 13.81 2.88 1.34
C ILE A 250 14.37 1.46 1.29
N ARG A 251 15.57 1.31 0.75
CA ARG A 251 16.20 0.00 0.53
C ARG A 251 17.64 -0.01 0.99
N THR A 252 18.11 -1.19 1.33
CA THR A 252 19.46 -1.46 1.75
C THR A 252 20.20 -2.19 0.66
N PHE A 253 21.46 -1.81 0.46
CA PHE A 253 22.33 -2.38 -0.56
C PHE A 253 23.67 -2.77 0.03
N VAL A 254 24.26 -3.80 -0.51
CA VAL A 254 25.61 -4.26 -0.20
C VAL A 254 26.44 -4.22 -1.47
N THR A 255 27.37 -3.28 -1.55
CA THR A 255 28.12 -2.97 -2.78
C THR A 255 29.62 -3.03 -2.55
N LYS A 256 30.41 -3.12 -3.61
CA LYS A 256 31.88 -2.97 -3.56
C LYS A 256 32.34 -1.49 -3.59
N GLU A 257 31.41 -0.56 -3.67
CA GLU A 257 31.71 0.87 -3.61
C GLU A 257 32.16 1.26 -2.20
N LYS A 258 33.11 2.21 -2.12
CA LYS A 258 33.69 2.64 -0.82
C LYS A 258 32.82 3.62 -0.02
N GLU A 259 31.72 4.10 -0.56
CA GLU A 259 30.89 5.15 0.05
C GLU A 259 30.02 4.67 1.23
N GLY A 260 29.83 3.37 1.39
CA GLY A 260 29.00 2.76 2.43
C GLY A 260 29.70 2.56 3.78
N LEU A 261 29.01 1.87 4.69
CA LEU A 261 29.59 1.36 5.95
C LEU A 261 30.24 0.01 5.69
N PRO A 262 31.48 -0.26 6.17
CA PRO A 262 32.12 -1.55 6.02
C PRO A 262 31.24 -2.68 6.58
N LEU A 263 30.99 -3.73 5.80
CA LEU A 263 30.23 -4.88 6.26
C LEU A 263 31.11 -5.81 7.09
N LEU A 264 30.70 -6.08 8.34
CA LEU A 264 31.51 -6.93 9.24
C LEU A 264 31.63 -8.37 8.74
N ALA A 265 30.58 -8.91 8.07
CA ALA A 265 30.57 -10.27 7.57
C ALA A 265 31.48 -10.47 6.35
N ASN A 266 31.72 -9.43 5.56
CA ASN A 266 32.63 -9.48 4.41
C ASN A 266 33.15 -8.06 4.09
N LYS A 267 34.44 -7.81 4.41
CA LYS A 267 35.10 -6.50 4.29
C LYS A 267 35.28 -5.99 2.85
N GLU A 268 35.03 -6.83 1.83
CA GLU A 268 35.01 -6.40 0.42
C GLU A 268 33.78 -5.57 0.08
N TYR A 269 32.78 -5.60 0.95
CA TYR A 269 31.51 -4.95 0.73
C TYR A 269 31.24 -3.85 1.74
N THR A 270 30.46 -2.87 1.30
CA THR A 270 29.92 -1.80 2.13
C THR A 270 28.41 -1.83 2.10
N TYR A 271 27.80 -1.47 3.21
CA TYR A 271 26.34 -1.35 3.38
C TYR A 271 25.90 0.08 3.13
N GLN A 272 24.84 0.24 2.34
CA GLN A 272 24.24 1.54 2.00
C GLN A 272 22.72 1.50 2.21
N VAL A 273 22.14 2.68 2.50
CA VAL A 273 20.70 2.91 2.54
C VAL A 273 20.36 3.97 1.51
N LEU A 274 19.52 3.61 0.54
CA LEU A 274 19.05 4.53 -0.51
C LEU A 274 17.53 4.72 -0.40
N VAL A 275 17.06 5.93 -0.70
CA VAL A 275 15.65 6.31 -0.63
C VAL A 275 15.20 6.84 -1.98
N SER A 276 14.11 6.28 -2.54
CA SER A 276 13.39 6.91 -3.65
C SER A 276 12.55 8.06 -3.08
N GLU A 277 13.17 9.23 -2.98
CA GLU A 277 12.62 10.36 -2.25
C GLU A 277 11.32 10.87 -2.88
N VAL A 278 11.21 10.86 -4.20
CA VAL A 278 10.00 11.27 -4.94
C VAL A 278 8.80 10.34 -4.75
N ASP A 279 9.03 9.11 -4.30
CA ASP A 279 7.99 8.11 -4.06
C ASP A 279 7.66 7.97 -2.56
N CYS A 280 8.39 8.65 -1.68
CA CYS A 280 8.16 8.65 -0.24
C CYS A 280 6.82 9.34 0.10
N THR A 281 6.08 8.78 1.07
CA THR A 281 4.79 9.33 1.54
C THR A 281 4.89 10.09 2.85
N GLU A 282 6.11 10.41 3.32
CA GLU A 282 6.38 11.10 4.60
C GLU A 282 5.73 10.43 5.82
N CYS A 283 5.47 9.11 5.80
CA CYS A 283 4.76 8.44 6.90
C CYS A 283 5.57 8.34 8.21
N GLY A 284 6.90 8.42 8.16
CA GLY A 284 7.76 8.44 9.35
C GLY A 284 8.09 7.09 9.99
N LEU A 285 7.48 5.97 9.55
CA LEU A 285 7.72 4.63 10.12
C LEU A 285 9.20 4.26 10.20
N CYS A 286 9.95 4.46 9.11
CA CYS A 286 11.37 4.11 9.04
C CYS A 286 12.23 4.91 10.03
N ILE A 287 11.84 6.16 10.32
CA ILE A 287 12.51 7.02 11.30
C ILE A 287 12.18 6.57 12.73
N ASN A 288 10.88 6.28 12.99
CA ASN A 288 10.46 5.86 14.33
C ASN A 288 11.06 4.51 14.71
N GLU A 289 11.10 3.55 13.76
CA GLU A 289 11.68 2.22 13.99
C GLU A 289 13.20 2.17 13.94
N CYS A 290 13.87 3.27 13.58
CA CYS A 290 15.33 3.31 13.57
C CYS A 290 15.88 3.33 15.01
N PRO A 291 16.57 2.27 15.47
CA PRO A 291 17.17 2.27 16.81
C PRO A 291 18.40 3.18 16.88
N GLY A 292 19.09 3.33 15.77
CA GLY A 292 20.33 4.09 15.68
C GLY A 292 21.46 3.58 16.59
N LYS A 293 22.58 4.28 16.59
CA LYS A 293 23.72 3.98 17.46
C LYS A 293 23.60 4.79 18.75
N ASN A 294 23.60 4.11 19.89
CA ASN A 294 23.47 4.74 21.22
C ASN A 294 22.22 5.64 21.34
N GLY A 295 21.10 5.23 20.75
CA GLY A 295 19.84 5.99 20.76
C GLY A 295 19.78 7.16 19.77
N LYS A 296 20.85 7.46 19.02
CA LYS A 296 20.86 8.48 17.97
C LYS A 296 20.40 7.85 16.66
N LYS A 297 19.24 8.29 16.17
CA LYS A 297 18.65 7.78 14.94
C LYS A 297 19.58 7.99 13.74
N ALA A 298 19.59 7.01 12.83
CA ALA A 298 20.34 7.05 11.57
C ALA A 298 19.49 7.59 10.40
N LEU A 299 18.28 8.07 10.68
CA LEU A 299 17.37 8.66 9.72
C LEU A 299 16.71 9.90 10.34
N GLU A 300 16.62 10.96 9.55
CA GLU A 300 15.86 12.16 9.88
C GLU A 300 15.17 12.71 8.62
N PHE A 301 14.13 13.53 8.78
CA PHE A 301 13.52 14.19 7.63
C PHE A 301 14.37 15.37 7.16
N GLY A 302 14.61 15.42 5.85
CA GLY A 302 15.20 16.56 5.14
C GLY A 302 14.43 16.86 3.86
N PRO A 303 14.68 18.03 3.21
CA PRO A 303 14.05 18.34 1.92
C PRO A 303 14.28 17.24 0.90
N ALA A 304 13.25 16.89 0.11
CA ALA A 304 13.39 15.91 -0.96
C ALA A 304 14.36 16.44 -2.03
N ASP A 305 15.32 15.60 -2.45
CA ASP A 305 16.36 15.92 -3.42
C ASP A 305 16.13 15.10 -4.70
N LEU A 306 15.78 15.79 -5.79
CA LEU A 306 15.53 15.18 -7.08
C LEU A 306 16.81 14.81 -7.85
N GLU A 307 17.95 15.47 -7.57
CA GLU A 307 19.21 15.22 -8.29
C GLU A 307 19.74 13.80 -8.05
N GLN A 308 19.59 13.29 -6.83
CA GLN A 308 20.00 11.93 -6.49
C GLN A 308 19.06 10.83 -7.04
N GLN A 309 17.87 11.20 -7.49
CA GLN A 309 16.84 10.22 -7.91
C GLN A 309 17.30 9.33 -9.06
N ASN A 310 18.08 9.85 -10.00
CA ASN A 310 18.59 9.04 -11.12
C ASN A 310 19.53 7.92 -10.66
N LYS A 311 20.45 8.20 -9.73
CA LYS A 311 21.32 7.18 -9.11
C LYS A 311 20.49 6.14 -8.37
N VAL A 312 19.51 6.59 -7.59
CA VAL A 312 18.60 5.69 -6.86
C VAL A 312 17.82 4.79 -7.81
N ASN A 313 17.29 5.33 -8.90
CA ASN A 313 16.55 4.56 -9.90
C ASN A 313 17.42 3.48 -10.54
N GLU A 314 18.70 3.76 -10.81
CA GLU A 314 19.66 2.78 -11.34
C GLU A 314 19.82 1.60 -10.39
N TYR A 315 20.10 1.86 -9.10
CA TYR A 315 20.19 0.81 -8.09
C TYR A 315 18.91 0.01 -7.94
N PHE A 316 17.76 0.67 -7.87
CA PHE A 316 16.48 0.01 -7.66
C PHE A 316 16.07 -0.87 -8.83
N ASN A 317 16.43 -0.50 -10.06
CA ASN A 317 16.09 -1.24 -11.25
C ASN A 317 17.08 -2.40 -11.57
N ASN A 318 18.38 -2.11 -11.45
CA ASN A 318 19.42 -2.93 -12.08
C ASN A 318 20.32 -3.66 -11.07
N TYR A 319 20.38 -3.20 -9.80
CA TYR A 319 21.28 -3.79 -8.83
C TYR A 319 20.62 -4.93 -8.05
N GLU A 320 21.32 -6.06 -7.97
CA GLU A 320 20.94 -7.19 -7.13
C GLU A 320 22.00 -7.39 -6.04
N ASN A 321 21.56 -7.45 -4.80
CA ASN A 321 22.45 -7.70 -3.68
C ASN A 321 23.02 -9.12 -3.75
N PRO A 322 24.32 -9.32 -3.48
CA PRO A 322 24.90 -10.66 -3.37
C PRO A 322 24.28 -11.41 -2.17
N GLU A 323 24.07 -12.71 -2.32
CA GLU A 323 23.53 -13.59 -1.27
C GLU A 323 24.59 -13.90 -0.19
N ILE A 324 25.01 -12.89 0.58
CA ILE A 324 26.07 -13.03 1.61
C ILE A 324 25.52 -13.11 3.04
N LEU A 325 24.25 -12.80 3.24
CA LEU A 325 23.56 -12.87 4.53
C LEU A 325 22.34 -13.80 4.43
N ASN A 326 22.03 -14.48 5.52
CA ASN A 326 20.84 -15.33 5.58
C ASN A 326 19.55 -14.50 5.41
N LYS A 327 18.80 -14.78 4.34
CA LYS A 327 17.54 -14.07 4.03
C LYS A 327 16.46 -14.20 5.12
N PHE A 328 16.55 -15.20 5.99
CA PHE A 328 15.64 -15.40 7.10
C PHE A 328 16.07 -14.65 8.39
N THR A 329 16.70 -13.51 8.22
CA THR A 329 16.98 -12.52 9.26
C THR A 329 16.47 -11.15 8.83
N ILE A 330 16.30 -10.20 9.77
CA ILE A 330 15.79 -8.84 9.45
C ILE A 330 16.70 -8.17 8.43
N VAL A 331 18.02 -8.18 8.67
CA VAL A 331 18.97 -7.56 7.74
C VAL A 331 19.04 -8.31 6.42
N GLY A 332 19.07 -9.65 6.44
CA GLY A 332 19.13 -10.46 5.22
C GLY A 332 17.88 -10.28 4.35
N SER A 333 16.68 -10.30 4.96
CA SER A 333 15.43 -10.04 4.22
C SER A 333 15.37 -8.62 3.64
N SER A 334 15.96 -7.64 4.32
CA SER A 334 16.02 -6.26 3.81
C SER A 334 16.88 -6.11 2.55
N LEU A 335 17.85 -7.01 2.36
CA LEU A 335 18.70 -7.07 1.16
C LEU A 335 18.06 -7.80 -0.01
N CYS A 336 17.01 -8.61 0.24
CA CYS A 336 16.27 -9.25 -0.84
C CYS A 336 15.52 -8.20 -1.67
N LYS A 337 15.50 -8.39 -3.00
CA LYS A 337 14.75 -7.50 -3.90
C LYS A 337 13.26 -7.58 -3.59
N PRO A 338 12.58 -6.47 -3.28
CA PRO A 338 11.14 -6.49 -3.10
C PRO A 338 10.45 -6.87 -4.41
N ARG A 339 9.42 -7.71 -4.32
CA ARG A 339 8.57 -8.09 -5.46
C ARG A 339 7.20 -7.43 -5.40
N PHE A 340 7.01 -6.57 -4.41
CA PHE A 340 5.87 -5.67 -4.25
C PHE A 340 6.42 -4.29 -3.90
N GLU A 341 6.40 -3.34 -4.84
CA GLU A 341 7.09 -2.07 -4.73
C GLU A 341 6.29 -0.90 -5.29
N PHE A 342 6.42 0.28 -4.69
CA PHE A 342 5.74 1.50 -5.10
C PHE A 342 4.21 1.37 -5.12
N SER A 343 3.64 0.65 -4.14
CA SER A 343 2.19 0.43 -4.05
C SER A 343 1.41 1.72 -3.77
N GLY A 344 0.14 1.77 -4.21
CA GLY A 344 -0.77 2.88 -3.94
C GLY A 344 -1.37 2.89 -2.52
N ALA A 345 -0.79 2.16 -1.55
CA ALA A 345 -1.27 2.06 -0.19
C ALA A 345 -1.20 3.39 0.59
N CYS A 346 -1.89 3.45 1.72
CA CYS A 346 -1.86 4.58 2.64
C CYS A 346 -0.44 4.86 3.17
N ALA A 347 -0.17 6.10 3.54
CA ALA A 347 1.02 6.45 4.30
C ALA A 347 0.98 5.72 5.67
N GLY A 348 1.98 4.90 5.95
CA GLY A 348 2.03 4.11 7.18
C GLY A 348 1.15 2.85 7.21
N CYS A 349 0.67 2.36 6.06
CA CYS A 349 -0.15 1.15 5.96
C CYS A 349 0.49 -0.05 6.69
N GLY A 350 -0.27 -0.72 7.57
CA GLY A 350 0.19 -1.89 8.32
C GLY A 350 0.08 -3.21 7.54
N GLU A 351 -0.64 -3.25 6.41
CA GLU A 351 -0.80 -4.46 5.60
C GLU A 351 0.42 -4.74 4.71
N THR A 352 0.90 -3.72 4.00
CA THR A 352 1.91 -3.88 2.95
C THR A 352 3.29 -4.37 3.43
N PRO A 353 3.76 -4.12 4.67
CA PRO A 353 5.00 -4.71 5.16
C PRO A 353 4.98 -6.25 5.18
N TYR A 354 3.83 -6.88 5.45
CA TYR A 354 3.69 -8.35 5.38
C TYR A 354 3.82 -8.87 3.95
N ILE A 355 3.18 -8.18 2.97
CA ILE A 355 3.30 -8.53 1.55
C ILE A 355 4.74 -8.33 1.08
N ASN A 356 5.37 -7.23 1.47
CA ASN A 356 6.78 -6.97 1.16
C ASN A 356 7.68 -8.08 1.71
N LEU A 357 7.47 -8.51 2.96
CA LEU A 357 8.29 -9.54 3.59
C LEU A 357 8.17 -10.88 2.87
N ILE A 358 6.95 -11.39 2.68
CA ILE A 358 6.75 -12.70 2.05
C ILE A 358 7.23 -12.72 0.60
N THR A 359 7.01 -11.62 -0.14
CA THR A 359 7.48 -11.51 -1.52
C THR A 359 9.00 -11.29 -1.65
N ARG A 360 9.67 -10.73 -0.65
CA ARG A 360 11.14 -10.69 -0.57
C ARG A 360 11.75 -12.06 -0.30
N LEU A 361 11.13 -12.84 0.60
CA LEU A 361 11.66 -14.15 0.98
C LEU A 361 11.49 -15.19 -0.11
N TYR A 362 10.40 -15.17 -0.86
CA TYR A 362 10.02 -16.21 -1.82
C TYR A 362 9.96 -15.74 -3.27
N GLY A 363 9.86 -14.44 -3.51
CA GLY A 363 10.07 -13.84 -4.83
C GLY A 363 9.28 -14.50 -5.96
N ASP A 364 10.00 -14.96 -6.98
CA ASP A 364 9.43 -15.54 -8.20
C ASP A 364 8.81 -16.93 -8.00
N GLU A 365 8.98 -17.52 -6.81
CA GLU A 365 8.32 -18.78 -6.42
C GLU A 365 6.80 -18.59 -6.22
N LEU A 366 6.36 -17.35 -5.99
CA LEU A 366 4.95 -17.06 -5.69
C LEU A 366 4.12 -16.75 -6.93
N VAL A 367 2.86 -17.17 -6.86
CA VAL A 367 1.76 -16.68 -7.69
C VAL A 367 0.68 -16.14 -6.75
N ILE A 368 0.31 -14.88 -6.92
CA ILE A 368 -0.60 -14.20 -6.00
C ILE A 368 -2.05 -14.30 -6.50
N ALA A 369 -2.94 -14.80 -5.65
CA ALA A 369 -4.39 -14.72 -5.79
C ALA A 369 -4.92 -13.72 -4.75
N ASN A 370 -5.39 -12.56 -5.19
CA ASN A 370 -5.75 -11.46 -4.31
C ASN A 370 -7.27 -11.27 -4.22
N ALA A 371 -7.80 -11.19 -3.00
CA ALA A 371 -9.19 -10.85 -2.78
C ALA A 371 -9.43 -9.35 -2.98
N THR A 372 -10.60 -8.98 -3.48
CA THR A 372 -11.02 -7.57 -3.55
C THR A 372 -11.04 -6.93 -2.14
N GLY A 373 -10.53 -5.71 -2.03
CA GLY A 373 -10.37 -4.94 -0.80
C GLY A 373 -9.21 -3.96 -0.93
N CYS A 374 -8.62 -3.51 0.18
CA CYS A 374 -7.43 -2.64 0.13
C CYS A 374 -6.30 -3.28 -0.65
N SER A 375 -6.01 -4.56 -0.40
CA SER A 375 -4.89 -5.27 -1.02
C SER A 375 -5.00 -5.37 -2.54
N SER A 376 -6.21 -5.50 -3.10
CA SER A 376 -6.42 -5.46 -4.55
C SER A 376 -6.28 -4.06 -5.13
N ILE A 377 -6.76 -3.05 -4.39
CA ILE A 377 -6.75 -1.66 -4.85
C ILE A 377 -5.32 -1.11 -4.90
N TYR A 378 -4.53 -1.29 -3.85
CA TYR A 378 -3.12 -0.89 -3.90
C TYR A 378 -2.23 -1.88 -4.67
N GLY A 379 -2.70 -3.12 -4.90
CA GLY A 379 -2.03 -4.16 -5.67
C GLY A 379 -2.22 -4.05 -7.19
N GLY A 380 -3.27 -3.40 -7.65
CA GLY A 380 -3.56 -3.26 -9.08
C GLY A 380 -4.37 -2.02 -9.41
N SER A 381 -3.71 -0.95 -9.79
CA SER A 381 -4.32 0.27 -10.32
C SER A 381 -4.02 0.32 -11.81
N VAL A 382 -4.94 -0.20 -12.64
CA VAL A 382 -4.74 -0.27 -14.10
C VAL A 382 -4.32 1.11 -14.66
N PRO A 383 -3.26 1.17 -15.49
CA PRO A 383 -2.53 0.07 -16.13
C PRO A 383 -1.34 -0.46 -15.33
N THR A 384 -1.18 -0.10 -14.06
CA THR A 384 0.02 -0.39 -13.28
C THR A 384 -0.25 -1.34 -12.12
N THR A 385 0.76 -2.13 -11.75
CA THR A 385 0.76 -2.95 -10.54
C THR A 385 2.12 -2.86 -9.85
N PRO A 386 2.15 -2.82 -8.50
CA PRO A 386 3.38 -2.90 -7.72
C PRO A 386 4.00 -4.30 -7.68
N TYR A 387 3.25 -5.35 -8.02
CA TYR A 387 3.79 -6.70 -8.10
C TYR A 387 4.69 -6.86 -9.32
N THR A 388 5.89 -7.41 -9.13
CA THR A 388 6.80 -7.80 -10.21
C THR A 388 6.75 -9.30 -10.49
N ILE A 389 5.86 -10.02 -9.83
CA ILE A 389 5.59 -11.47 -9.93
C ILE A 389 4.16 -11.69 -10.43
N PRO A 390 3.79 -12.91 -10.87
CA PRO A 390 2.45 -13.20 -11.32
C PRO A 390 1.40 -12.88 -10.25
N TRP A 391 0.41 -12.09 -10.62
CA TRP A 391 -0.64 -11.60 -9.75
C TRP A 391 -1.98 -11.59 -10.49
N ALA A 392 -3.03 -12.01 -9.79
CA ALA A 392 -4.40 -11.93 -10.28
C ALA A 392 -5.34 -11.56 -9.13
N ASN A 393 -6.40 -10.82 -9.45
CA ASN A 393 -7.46 -10.45 -8.53
C ASN A 393 -8.74 -11.21 -8.84
N SER A 394 -9.48 -11.58 -7.79
CA SER A 394 -10.84 -12.08 -7.88
C SER A 394 -11.77 -11.26 -6.98
N LEU A 395 -13.07 -11.56 -7.01
CA LEU A 395 -14.03 -10.99 -6.08
C LEU A 395 -13.69 -11.44 -4.65
N PHE A 396 -14.12 -10.65 -3.66
CA PHE A 396 -13.75 -10.97 -2.28
C PHE A 396 -14.57 -12.11 -1.68
N GLU A 397 -15.68 -12.49 -2.29
CA GLU A 397 -16.47 -13.68 -1.93
C GLU A 397 -15.87 -15.00 -2.42
N ASP A 398 -15.08 -15.02 -3.49
CA ASP A 398 -14.64 -16.25 -4.17
C ASP A 398 -13.13 -16.47 -4.22
N ASN A 399 -12.34 -15.62 -3.57
CA ASN A 399 -10.89 -15.64 -3.75
C ASN A 399 -10.20 -16.92 -3.26
N ALA A 400 -10.73 -17.55 -2.22
CA ALA A 400 -10.15 -18.80 -1.74
C ALA A 400 -10.31 -19.92 -2.78
N GLU A 401 -11.49 -20.04 -3.36
CA GLU A 401 -11.79 -21.01 -4.43
C GLU A 401 -11.04 -20.67 -5.72
N PHE A 402 -10.90 -19.39 -6.04
CA PHE A 402 -10.08 -18.93 -7.15
C PHE A 402 -8.60 -19.36 -6.98
N ALA A 403 -8.04 -19.18 -5.79
CA ALA A 403 -6.69 -19.64 -5.46
C ALA A 403 -6.57 -21.17 -5.58
N LEU A 404 -7.55 -21.91 -5.09
CA LEU A 404 -7.63 -23.37 -5.25
C LEU A 404 -7.64 -23.77 -6.71
N GLY A 405 -8.50 -23.14 -7.53
CA GLY A 405 -8.57 -23.38 -8.96
C GLY A 405 -7.25 -23.10 -9.68
N MET A 406 -6.56 -22.03 -9.33
CA MET A 406 -5.21 -21.71 -9.84
C MET A 406 -4.22 -22.81 -9.46
N HIS A 407 -4.20 -23.23 -8.21
CA HIS A 407 -3.31 -24.27 -7.71
C HIS A 407 -3.54 -25.60 -8.46
N LEU A 408 -4.78 -26.08 -8.51
CA LEU A 408 -5.13 -27.31 -9.21
C LEU A 408 -4.82 -27.27 -10.71
N SER A 409 -5.08 -26.12 -11.37
CA SER A 409 -4.72 -25.94 -12.77
C SER A 409 -3.19 -26.02 -12.98
N TYR A 410 -2.45 -25.42 -12.07
CA TYR A 410 -0.98 -25.44 -12.11
C TYR A 410 -0.45 -26.87 -11.93
N GLN A 411 -0.95 -27.59 -10.93
CA GLN A 411 -0.57 -28.99 -10.67
C GLN A 411 -0.90 -29.90 -11.85
N ASN A 412 -2.09 -29.76 -12.46
CA ASN A 412 -2.49 -30.53 -13.64
C ASN A 412 -1.54 -30.31 -14.82
N LYS A 413 -1.11 -29.06 -15.05
CA LYS A 413 -0.11 -28.77 -16.11
C LYS A 413 1.25 -29.33 -15.80
N ARG A 414 1.68 -29.32 -14.55
CA ARG A 414 2.94 -29.95 -14.13
C ARG A 414 2.91 -31.47 -14.28
N ASN A 415 1.80 -32.11 -13.90
CA ASN A 415 1.59 -33.55 -14.13
C ASN A 415 1.66 -33.92 -15.62
N LEU A 416 1.08 -33.07 -16.49
CA LEU A 416 1.20 -33.23 -17.93
C LEU A 416 2.67 -33.10 -18.41
N ILE A 417 3.42 -32.13 -17.90
CA ILE A 417 4.85 -31.96 -18.19
C ILE A 417 5.64 -33.23 -17.77
N ILE A 418 5.42 -33.71 -16.55
CA ILE A 418 6.05 -34.96 -16.06
C ILE A 418 5.78 -36.13 -17.01
N ASN A 419 4.54 -36.27 -17.44
CA ASN A 419 4.16 -37.36 -18.38
C ASN A 419 4.81 -37.17 -19.75
N ILE A 420 4.86 -35.96 -20.30
CA ILE A 420 5.53 -35.66 -21.57
C ILE A 420 7.02 -35.97 -21.46
N MET A 421 7.69 -35.48 -20.41
CA MET A 421 9.13 -35.71 -20.23
C MET A 421 9.46 -37.19 -20.10
N LYS A 422 8.67 -37.98 -19.33
CA LYS A 422 8.84 -39.42 -19.20
C LYS A 422 8.70 -40.15 -20.54
N ASN A 423 7.72 -39.78 -21.35
CA ASN A 423 7.45 -40.45 -22.64
C ASN A 423 8.44 -40.06 -23.74
N GLU A 424 9.07 -38.92 -23.65
CA GLU A 424 10.01 -38.39 -24.67
C GLU A 424 11.48 -38.57 -24.30
N LEU A 425 11.81 -39.23 -23.17
CA LEU A 425 13.18 -39.40 -22.69
C LEU A 425 14.12 -40.03 -23.74
N ASP A 426 13.63 -40.98 -24.55
CA ASP A 426 14.41 -41.66 -25.55
C ASP A 426 14.34 -41.02 -26.96
N ASN A 427 13.48 -39.98 -27.10
CA ASN A 427 13.24 -39.28 -28.37
C ASN A 427 13.96 -37.94 -28.45
N VAL A 428 14.67 -37.51 -27.39
CA VAL A 428 15.40 -36.25 -27.33
C VAL A 428 16.90 -36.43 -27.29
N ASN A 429 17.65 -35.38 -27.61
CA ASN A 429 19.12 -35.44 -27.51
C ASN A 429 19.59 -35.55 -26.04
N ASN A 430 20.84 -35.91 -25.82
CA ASN A 430 21.39 -36.17 -24.49
C ASN A 430 21.33 -34.96 -23.57
N GLU A 431 21.46 -33.73 -24.07
CA GLU A 431 21.38 -32.52 -23.27
C GLU A 431 19.99 -32.33 -22.71
N VAL A 432 18.94 -32.40 -23.53
CA VAL A 432 17.56 -32.33 -23.13
C VAL A 432 17.15 -33.48 -22.21
N LYS A 433 17.65 -34.71 -22.52
CA LYS A 433 17.43 -35.91 -21.70
C LYS A 433 17.91 -35.70 -20.25
N ASN A 434 19.11 -35.15 -20.08
CA ASN A 434 19.68 -34.87 -18.74
C ASN A 434 18.83 -33.88 -17.99
N LEU A 435 18.37 -32.82 -18.65
CA LEU A 435 17.46 -31.84 -18.01
C LEU A 435 16.12 -32.46 -17.62
N PHE A 436 15.56 -33.37 -18.42
CA PHE A 436 14.33 -34.08 -18.09
C PHE A 436 14.53 -34.97 -16.86
N VAL A 437 15.64 -35.73 -16.79
CA VAL A 437 15.95 -36.54 -15.62
C VAL A 437 16.16 -35.70 -14.37
N GLU A 438 16.88 -34.59 -14.49
CA GLU A 438 17.07 -33.63 -13.40
C GLU A 438 15.74 -33.08 -12.87
N PHE A 439 14.83 -32.69 -13.80
CA PHE A 439 13.49 -32.21 -13.43
C PHE A 439 12.67 -33.30 -12.73
N LEU A 440 12.66 -34.52 -13.24
CA LEU A 440 11.88 -35.62 -12.66
C LEU A 440 12.32 -35.99 -11.23
N ASN A 441 13.61 -35.77 -10.93
CA ASN A 441 14.18 -36.03 -9.60
C ASN A 441 14.01 -34.85 -8.63
N ASN A 442 13.78 -33.65 -9.12
CA ASN A 442 13.74 -32.42 -8.33
C ASN A 442 12.51 -31.55 -8.67
N SER A 443 11.38 -32.19 -8.99
CA SER A 443 10.21 -31.47 -9.50
C SER A 443 9.70 -30.38 -8.56
N ASP A 444 9.87 -30.53 -7.26
CA ASP A 444 9.33 -29.62 -6.24
C ASP A 444 10.30 -28.51 -5.80
N ASP A 445 11.54 -28.53 -6.31
CA ASP A 445 12.51 -27.46 -6.06
C ASP A 445 12.36 -26.33 -7.07
N PHE A 446 11.96 -25.15 -6.57
CA PHE A 446 11.76 -23.97 -7.42
C PHE A 446 13.03 -23.50 -8.13
N LYS A 447 14.20 -23.48 -7.44
CA LYS A 447 15.45 -22.98 -8.03
C LYS A 447 15.91 -23.88 -9.15
N ILE A 448 15.90 -25.20 -8.91
CA ILE A 448 16.31 -26.21 -9.90
C ILE A 448 15.35 -26.18 -11.10
N THR A 449 14.05 -26.19 -10.85
CA THR A 449 13.05 -26.20 -11.94
C THR A 449 13.03 -24.91 -12.75
N MET A 450 13.34 -23.76 -12.14
CA MET A 450 13.49 -22.48 -12.85
C MET A 450 14.74 -22.48 -13.75
N ASP A 451 15.86 -23.00 -13.28
CA ASP A 451 17.08 -23.14 -14.07
C ASP A 451 16.85 -24.07 -15.25
N ILE A 452 16.21 -25.22 -15.05
CA ILE A 452 15.81 -26.15 -16.11
C ILE A 452 14.93 -25.48 -17.16
N LYS A 453 13.91 -24.72 -16.71
CA LYS A 453 13.04 -23.93 -17.61
C LYS A 453 13.86 -22.97 -18.48
N ASN A 454 14.83 -22.26 -17.90
CA ASN A 454 15.66 -21.29 -18.62
C ASN A 454 16.55 -22.01 -19.66
N LYS A 455 17.15 -23.14 -19.30
CA LYS A 455 17.96 -23.96 -20.23
C LYS A 455 17.11 -24.52 -21.37
N LEU A 456 15.96 -25.13 -21.07
CA LEU A 456 15.04 -25.70 -22.08
C LEU A 456 14.46 -24.63 -23.02
N SER A 457 14.35 -23.39 -22.60
CA SER A 457 13.86 -22.30 -23.45
C SER A 457 14.75 -21.99 -24.65
N ASN A 458 16.04 -22.40 -24.61
CA ASN A 458 17.04 -22.14 -25.62
C ASN A 458 17.38 -23.41 -26.43
N LEU A 459 16.73 -24.54 -26.15
CA LEU A 459 17.00 -25.82 -26.80
C LEU A 459 15.83 -26.25 -27.68
N GLU A 460 16.13 -27.20 -28.61
CA GLU A 460 15.08 -27.86 -29.37
C GLU A 460 14.41 -28.93 -28.51
N ILE A 461 13.15 -28.70 -28.18
CA ILE A 461 12.35 -29.56 -27.30
C ILE A 461 11.08 -30.06 -28.02
N PRO A 462 10.45 -31.14 -27.52
CA PRO A 462 9.20 -31.64 -28.06
C PRO A 462 8.13 -30.54 -28.17
N SER A 463 7.44 -30.49 -29.31
CA SER A 463 6.41 -29.45 -29.60
C SER A 463 5.33 -29.36 -28.54
N LYS A 464 4.96 -30.51 -27.96
CA LYS A 464 3.97 -30.61 -26.87
C LYS A 464 4.40 -29.88 -25.60
N LEU A 465 5.72 -29.69 -25.36
CA LEU A 465 6.28 -29.06 -24.18
C LEU A 465 6.44 -27.53 -24.36
N LYS A 466 6.58 -27.03 -25.61
CA LYS A 466 6.85 -25.61 -25.90
C LYS A 466 5.80 -24.66 -25.25
N GLY A 467 4.52 -25.01 -25.29
CA GLY A 467 3.44 -24.21 -24.69
C GLY A 467 3.34 -24.34 -23.16
N LEU A 468 4.11 -25.22 -22.55
CA LEU A 468 4.04 -25.53 -21.11
C LEU A 468 5.26 -25.06 -20.31
N LEU A 469 6.26 -24.46 -20.95
CA LEU A 469 7.53 -24.06 -20.30
C LEU A 469 7.32 -23.18 -19.06
N ASN A 470 6.32 -22.30 -19.08
CA ASN A 470 6.03 -21.40 -17.95
C ASN A 470 5.47 -22.12 -16.70
N TYR A 471 5.07 -23.40 -16.84
CA TYR A 471 4.58 -24.24 -15.75
C TYR A 471 5.64 -25.23 -15.22
N ILE A 472 6.85 -25.22 -15.75
CA ILE A 472 7.98 -26.04 -15.26
C ILE A 472 8.40 -25.62 -13.85
N PRO A 473 8.61 -24.33 -13.52
CA PRO A 473 9.03 -23.93 -12.18
C PRO A 473 8.03 -24.34 -11.10
N ALA A 474 8.51 -24.84 -9.97
CA ALA A 474 7.67 -25.23 -8.82
C ALA A 474 7.17 -24.00 -8.05
N ARG A 475 6.09 -23.39 -8.52
CA ARG A 475 5.50 -22.20 -7.88
C ARG A 475 4.41 -22.54 -6.89
N THR A 476 4.30 -21.70 -5.85
CA THR A 476 3.31 -21.79 -4.79
C THR A 476 2.24 -20.71 -4.95
N VAL A 477 0.97 -21.07 -4.86
CA VAL A 477 -0.13 -20.12 -4.85
C VAL A 477 -0.30 -19.55 -3.45
N LEU A 478 -0.30 -18.22 -3.36
CA LEU A 478 -0.55 -17.47 -2.13
C LEU A 478 -1.85 -16.66 -2.29
N ALA A 479 -2.87 -17.03 -1.53
CA ALA A 479 -4.09 -16.24 -1.40
C ALA A 479 -3.88 -15.10 -0.40
N ILE A 480 -4.24 -13.87 -0.78
CA ILE A 480 -4.10 -12.68 0.07
C ILE A 480 -5.45 -11.96 0.13
N GLY A 481 -5.88 -11.56 1.31
CA GLY A 481 -7.05 -10.70 1.48
C GLY A 481 -7.20 -10.15 2.88
N GLY A 482 -8.12 -9.19 3.05
CA GLY A 482 -8.43 -8.57 4.34
C GLY A 482 -9.35 -9.43 5.21
N ASP A 483 -9.63 -8.92 6.41
CA ASP A 483 -10.53 -9.57 7.37
C ASP A 483 -11.98 -9.68 6.87
N GLY A 484 -12.49 -8.72 6.12
CA GLY A 484 -13.83 -8.83 5.52
C GLY A 484 -13.98 -10.02 4.60
N TRP A 485 -12.95 -10.36 3.84
CA TRP A 485 -12.90 -11.59 3.07
C TRP A 485 -12.85 -12.82 3.97
N ALA A 486 -11.84 -12.91 4.84
CA ALA A 486 -11.52 -14.15 5.56
C ALA A 486 -12.51 -14.47 6.69
N TYR A 487 -13.09 -13.46 7.34
CA TYR A 487 -14.00 -13.67 8.49
C TYR A 487 -15.47 -13.65 8.10
N ASP A 488 -15.82 -12.98 6.99
CA ASP A 488 -17.21 -12.73 6.59
C ASP A 488 -17.55 -13.35 5.24
N ILE A 489 -17.44 -12.57 4.17
CA ILE A 489 -18.07 -12.91 2.88
C ILE A 489 -17.39 -14.07 2.16
N GLY A 490 -16.07 -14.21 2.24
CA GLY A 490 -15.30 -15.30 1.63
C GLY A 490 -15.03 -16.47 2.56
N PHE A 491 -15.59 -16.45 3.79
CA PHE A 491 -15.28 -17.46 4.80
C PHE A 491 -15.68 -18.88 4.36
N GLY A 492 -16.81 -19.05 3.67
CA GLY A 492 -17.26 -20.36 3.22
C GLY A 492 -16.27 -21.05 2.27
N GLY A 493 -15.72 -20.28 1.31
CA GLY A 493 -14.67 -20.76 0.42
C GLY A 493 -13.34 -21.01 1.13
N LEU A 494 -12.98 -20.12 2.06
CA LEU A 494 -11.79 -20.31 2.88
C LEU A 494 -11.87 -21.60 3.71
N ASP A 495 -12.99 -21.85 4.36
CA ASP A 495 -13.28 -23.06 5.13
C ASP A 495 -13.12 -24.32 4.26
N HIS A 496 -13.72 -24.30 3.05
CA HIS A 496 -13.58 -25.38 2.08
C HIS A 496 -12.11 -25.62 1.70
N VAL A 497 -11.34 -24.57 1.36
CA VAL A 497 -9.94 -24.69 0.96
C VAL A 497 -9.10 -25.32 2.06
N LEU A 498 -9.29 -24.91 3.32
CA LEU A 498 -8.57 -25.48 4.47
C LEU A 498 -8.85 -26.98 4.64
N SER A 499 -10.02 -27.49 4.20
CA SER A 499 -10.40 -28.89 4.27
C SER A 499 -9.79 -29.78 3.18
N THR A 500 -9.22 -29.19 2.10
CA THR A 500 -8.81 -29.96 0.91
C THR A 500 -7.45 -30.65 1.02
N ASN A 501 -6.64 -30.35 2.00
CA ASN A 501 -5.23 -30.77 2.14
C ASN A 501 -4.30 -30.29 0.98
N GLU A 502 -4.78 -29.41 0.08
CA GLU A 502 -3.98 -28.87 -1.00
C GLU A 502 -2.91 -27.90 -0.47
N ASN A 503 -1.75 -27.86 -1.14
CA ASN A 503 -0.63 -27.01 -0.72
C ASN A 503 -0.84 -25.54 -1.11
N ILE A 504 -1.80 -24.89 -0.44
CA ILE A 504 -2.14 -23.48 -0.64
C ILE A 504 -1.73 -22.66 0.59
N LYS A 505 -1.15 -21.49 0.33
CA LYS A 505 -0.78 -20.54 1.37
C LYS A 505 -1.78 -19.39 1.42
N ILE A 506 -2.13 -18.98 2.62
CA ILE A 506 -3.17 -17.97 2.87
C ILE A 506 -2.60 -16.91 3.81
N LEU A 507 -2.62 -15.65 3.39
CA LEU A 507 -2.25 -14.50 4.21
C LEU A 507 -3.48 -13.61 4.44
N VAL A 508 -3.97 -13.59 5.66
CA VAL A 508 -5.06 -12.72 6.09
C VAL A 508 -4.48 -11.44 6.69
N LEU A 509 -4.75 -10.31 6.05
CA LEU A 509 -4.37 -8.96 6.51
C LEU A 509 -5.48 -8.44 7.42
N ASP A 510 -5.33 -8.65 8.72
CA ASP A 510 -6.38 -8.44 9.72
C ASP A 510 -6.36 -7.01 10.26
N THR A 511 -7.06 -6.11 9.59
CA THR A 511 -7.24 -4.71 10.01
C THR A 511 -8.42 -4.52 10.99
N GLU A 512 -9.19 -5.58 11.24
CA GLU A 512 -10.37 -5.60 12.11
C GLU A 512 -11.52 -4.69 11.65
N VAL A 513 -11.56 -4.35 10.36
CA VAL A 513 -12.56 -3.47 9.74
C VAL A 513 -12.56 -3.63 8.22
N TYR A 514 -13.70 -3.44 7.56
CA TYR A 514 -13.74 -3.27 6.10
C TYR A 514 -13.12 -1.91 5.72
N SER A 515 -11.80 -1.86 5.59
CA SER A 515 -11.06 -0.60 5.46
C SER A 515 -11.33 0.10 4.12
N ASN A 516 -11.32 -0.64 3.02
CA ASN A 516 -11.41 -0.03 1.69
C ASN A 516 -12.78 0.58 1.38
N THR A 517 -13.85 0.01 1.91
CA THR A 517 -15.23 0.43 1.65
C THR A 517 -15.72 1.54 2.58
N GLY A 518 -14.92 1.94 3.58
CA GLY A 518 -15.23 3.08 4.44
C GLY A 518 -15.44 2.74 5.91
N GLY A 519 -14.80 1.69 6.45
CA GLY A 519 -14.75 1.48 7.89
C GLY A 519 -15.93 0.72 8.48
N GLN A 520 -16.56 -0.21 7.74
CA GLN A 520 -17.65 -1.03 8.27
C GLN A 520 -17.14 -2.10 9.22
N ALA A 521 -17.92 -2.41 10.26
CA ALA A 521 -17.61 -3.48 11.19
C ALA A 521 -17.60 -4.85 10.50
N SER A 522 -16.56 -5.64 10.75
CA SER A 522 -16.44 -7.05 10.33
C SER A 522 -16.64 -8.00 11.51
N LYS A 523 -16.68 -9.33 11.25
CA LYS A 523 -16.62 -10.32 12.35
C LYS A 523 -15.25 -10.36 13.02
N SER A 524 -14.24 -9.72 12.45
CA SER A 524 -12.94 -9.49 13.06
C SER A 524 -12.92 -8.30 14.02
N SER A 525 -13.79 -7.30 13.86
CA SER A 525 -13.87 -6.15 14.76
C SER A 525 -14.16 -6.60 16.19
N LYS A 526 -13.47 -6.00 17.18
CA LYS A 526 -13.62 -6.39 18.60
C LYS A 526 -14.75 -5.62 19.29
N LEU A 527 -15.13 -6.11 20.47
CA LEU A 527 -16.13 -5.48 21.34
C LEU A 527 -15.81 -4.00 21.55
N GLY A 528 -16.82 -3.15 21.53
CA GLY A 528 -16.70 -1.72 21.79
C GLY A 528 -16.08 -0.90 20.67
N ALA A 529 -15.53 -1.51 19.61
CA ALA A 529 -15.03 -0.76 18.45
C ALA A 529 -16.20 -0.07 17.72
N VAL A 530 -16.16 1.24 17.62
CA VAL A 530 -17.07 2.04 16.79
C VAL A 530 -16.63 1.93 15.34
N ALA A 531 -17.57 1.63 14.48
CA ALA A 531 -17.38 1.51 13.03
C ALA A 531 -18.72 1.78 12.34
N GLU A 532 -18.72 1.92 11.01
CA GLU A 532 -19.96 1.92 10.25
C GLU A 532 -20.78 0.65 10.55
N PHE A 533 -22.07 0.77 10.74
CA PHE A 533 -23.00 -0.26 11.24
C PHE A 533 -22.77 -0.69 12.70
N ALA A 534 -21.91 0.00 13.45
CA ALA A 534 -21.65 -0.23 14.87
C ALA A 534 -21.42 1.09 15.62
N ASP A 535 -22.32 2.07 15.46
CA ASP A 535 -22.20 3.44 16.01
C ASP A 535 -22.08 3.51 17.55
N PHE A 536 -22.65 2.55 18.26
CA PHE A 536 -22.55 2.39 19.71
C PHE A 536 -21.61 1.24 20.09
N GLY A 537 -20.56 1.05 19.31
CA GLY A 537 -19.59 -0.02 19.49
C GLY A 537 -20.15 -1.40 19.17
N LYS A 538 -19.28 -2.27 18.63
CA LYS A 538 -19.64 -3.64 18.34
C LYS A 538 -20.00 -4.42 19.61
N LYS A 539 -21.12 -5.16 19.59
CA LYS A 539 -21.68 -5.86 20.76
C LYS A 539 -21.22 -7.33 20.87
N THR A 540 -20.63 -7.88 19.79
CA THR A 540 -20.20 -9.28 19.72
C THR A 540 -18.70 -9.39 19.73
N ALA A 541 -18.17 -10.48 20.32
CA ALA A 541 -16.74 -10.79 20.29
C ALA A 541 -16.24 -11.04 18.86
N LYS A 542 -14.94 -10.87 18.66
CA LYS A 542 -14.24 -11.24 17.41
C LYS A 542 -14.39 -12.74 17.17
N LYS A 543 -14.72 -13.12 15.93
CA LYS A 543 -14.70 -14.53 15.47
C LYS A 543 -13.28 -15.09 15.60
N ASP A 544 -13.15 -16.25 16.18
CA ASP A 544 -11.85 -16.90 16.37
C ASP A 544 -11.49 -17.77 15.15
N LEU A 545 -10.96 -17.11 14.12
CA LEU A 545 -10.56 -17.77 12.87
C LEU A 545 -9.40 -18.76 13.10
N PHE A 546 -8.48 -18.44 14.03
CA PHE A 546 -7.38 -19.33 14.39
C PHE A 546 -7.89 -20.68 14.91
N LYS A 547 -8.85 -20.64 15.84
CA LYS A 547 -9.47 -21.85 16.42
C LYS A 547 -10.19 -22.68 15.36
N ILE A 548 -10.88 -22.03 14.44
CA ILE A 548 -11.60 -22.71 13.35
C ILE A 548 -10.61 -23.39 12.42
N ALA A 549 -9.58 -22.68 11.97
CA ALA A 549 -8.57 -23.23 11.07
C ALA A 549 -7.79 -24.40 11.70
N MET A 550 -7.51 -24.34 13.01
CA MET A 550 -6.84 -25.40 13.75
C MET A 550 -7.69 -26.68 13.88
N SER A 551 -8.99 -26.66 13.56
CA SER A 551 -9.82 -27.86 13.53
C SER A 551 -9.52 -28.79 12.35
N TYR A 552 -8.82 -28.32 11.32
CA TYR A 552 -8.38 -29.11 10.17
C TYR A 552 -7.02 -29.78 10.47
N PRO A 553 -6.94 -31.14 10.41
CA PRO A 553 -5.79 -31.88 10.93
C PRO A 553 -4.45 -31.57 10.28
N ASN A 554 -4.44 -31.17 8.98
CA ASN A 554 -3.23 -30.88 8.22
C ASN A 554 -3.05 -29.39 7.95
N CYS A 555 -3.71 -28.51 8.69
CA CYS A 555 -3.60 -27.08 8.48
C CYS A 555 -2.56 -26.46 9.41
N TYR A 556 -1.53 -25.82 8.85
CA TYR A 556 -0.62 -24.96 9.61
C TYR A 556 -1.33 -23.63 9.88
N VAL A 557 -1.44 -23.24 11.14
CA VAL A 557 -2.18 -22.03 11.53
C VAL A 557 -1.29 -21.12 12.35
N ALA A 558 -1.22 -19.83 11.98
CA ALA A 558 -0.42 -18.88 12.72
C ALA A 558 -1.10 -17.50 12.87
N SER A 559 -0.81 -16.84 13.98
CA SER A 559 -1.15 -15.46 14.25
C SER A 559 0.13 -14.68 14.50
N ILE A 560 0.36 -13.62 13.73
CA ILE A 560 1.57 -12.82 13.76
C ILE A 560 1.27 -11.33 13.89
N SER A 561 2.24 -10.59 14.41
CA SER A 561 2.29 -9.14 14.45
C SER A 561 3.74 -8.72 14.23
N LEU A 562 4.01 -8.05 13.11
CA LEU A 562 5.36 -7.73 12.65
C LEU A 562 6.09 -6.82 13.65
N GLY A 563 5.42 -5.77 14.14
CA GLY A 563 5.98 -4.85 15.11
C GLY A 563 6.20 -5.46 16.49
N ALA A 564 5.42 -6.48 16.85
CA ALA A 564 5.62 -7.20 18.10
C ALA A 564 6.89 -8.05 18.09
N ASN A 565 7.14 -8.77 16.99
CA ASN A 565 8.36 -9.57 16.82
C ASN A 565 8.66 -9.85 15.35
N MET A 566 9.55 -9.05 14.75
CA MET A 566 9.94 -9.19 13.34
C MET A 566 10.57 -10.56 13.02
N MET A 567 11.39 -11.12 13.92
CA MET A 567 12.01 -12.43 13.72
C MET A 567 10.99 -13.57 13.80
N HIS A 568 9.99 -13.44 14.67
CA HIS A 568 8.86 -14.38 14.72
C HIS A 568 8.09 -14.38 13.40
N ALA A 569 7.76 -13.19 12.85
CA ALA A 569 7.08 -13.07 11.56
C ALA A 569 7.87 -13.78 10.43
N ILE A 570 9.19 -13.58 10.37
CA ILE A 570 10.08 -14.26 9.40
C ILE A 570 10.05 -15.80 9.62
N LYS A 571 10.17 -16.26 10.86
CA LYS A 571 10.14 -17.69 11.21
C LYS A 571 8.82 -18.33 10.77
N ILE A 572 7.70 -17.73 11.14
CA ILE A 572 6.35 -18.24 10.82
C ILE A 572 6.11 -18.29 9.32
N MET A 573 6.48 -17.23 8.59
CA MET A 573 6.35 -17.24 7.14
C MET A 573 7.18 -18.36 6.50
N LYS A 574 8.39 -18.62 7.04
CA LYS A 574 9.22 -19.74 6.58
C LYS A 574 8.54 -21.09 6.82
N GLU A 575 8.09 -21.36 8.04
CA GLU A 575 7.44 -22.61 8.39
C GLU A 575 6.15 -22.85 7.61
N ALA A 576 5.32 -21.82 7.45
CA ALA A 576 4.09 -21.90 6.66
C ALA A 576 4.34 -22.21 5.19
N MET A 577 5.41 -21.65 4.60
CA MET A 577 5.77 -21.92 3.21
C MET A 577 6.38 -23.31 3.02
N GLU A 578 7.12 -23.80 3.99
CA GLU A 578 7.74 -25.15 3.96
C GLU A 578 6.74 -26.28 4.29
N HIS A 579 5.60 -25.94 4.92
CA HIS A 579 4.56 -26.94 5.22
C HIS A 579 3.91 -27.45 3.92
N ASN A 580 3.84 -28.79 3.77
CA ASN A 580 3.16 -29.40 2.61
C ASN A 580 1.69 -29.66 2.91
N GLY A 581 0.87 -28.66 2.71
CA GLY A 581 -0.56 -28.63 3.00
C GLY A 581 -1.06 -27.20 3.11
N PRO A 582 -2.34 -27.01 3.46
CA PRO A 582 -2.90 -25.67 3.64
C PRO A 582 -2.22 -24.99 4.84
N ALA A 583 -1.86 -23.71 4.65
CA ALA A 583 -1.30 -22.88 5.71
C ALA A 583 -1.96 -21.52 5.74
N ILE A 584 -2.44 -21.10 6.91
CA ILE A 584 -3.06 -19.80 7.10
C ILE A 584 -2.29 -18.96 8.12
N ILE A 585 -1.92 -17.75 7.71
CA ILE A 585 -1.26 -16.76 8.55
C ILE A 585 -2.23 -15.58 8.75
N ILE A 586 -2.59 -15.29 9.98
CA ILE A 586 -3.42 -14.15 10.37
C ILE A 586 -2.49 -13.06 10.89
N ALA A 587 -2.36 -11.99 10.11
CA ALA A 587 -1.44 -10.89 10.36
C ALA A 587 -2.19 -9.66 10.88
N TYR A 588 -2.03 -9.32 12.15
CA TYR A 588 -2.60 -8.09 12.71
C TYR A 588 -1.99 -6.86 12.01
N SER A 589 -2.83 -6.05 11.41
CA SER A 589 -2.41 -4.97 10.51
C SER A 589 -3.05 -3.63 10.93
N PRO A 590 -2.31 -2.72 11.58
CA PRO A 590 -2.83 -1.41 11.91
C PRO A 590 -3.30 -0.63 10.68
N CYS A 591 -4.43 0.03 10.81
CA CYS A 591 -5.09 0.76 9.73
C CYS A 591 -5.45 2.19 10.16
N ILE A 592 -5.47 3.11 9.19
CA ILE A 592 -5.88 4.50 9.42
C ILE A 592 -7.34 4.58 9.95
N GLU A 593 -8.19 3.62 9.61
CA GLU A 593 -9.58 3.53 10.09
C GLU A 593 -9.69 3.28 11.60
N GLN A 594 -8.65 2.74 12.23
CA GLN A 594 -8.59 2.56 13.68
C GLN A 594 -8.42 3.90 14.41
N GLY A 595 -7.86 4.91 13.73
CA GLY A 595 -7.66 6.24 14.28
C GLY A 595 -6.61 6.25 15.39
N ILE A 596 -5.41 5.71 15.14
CA ILE A 596 -4.30 5.72 16.10
C ILE A 596 -3.94 7.18 16.41
N LYS A 597 -4.04 7.59 17.67
CA LYS A 597 -3.83 8.99 18.09
C LYS A 597 -2.40 9.48 17.85
N THR A 598 -1.42 8.61 18.02
CA THR A 598 -0.02 8.90 17.74
C THR A 598 0.27 8.96 16.22
N GLY A 599 -0.71 8.59 15.40
CA GLY A 599 -0.62 8.58 13.94
C GLY A 599 -0.01 7.31 13.38
N MET A 600 -0.18 7.10 12.07
CA MET A 600 0.30 5.90 11.36
C MET A 600 1.84 5.80 11.32
N SER A 601 2.56 6.83 11.69
CA SER A 601 4.02 6.77 11.92
C SER A 601 4.43 5.85 13.06
N HIS A 602 3.47 5.48 13.93
CA HIS A 602 3.65 4.59 15.08
C HIS A 602 2.92 3.25 14.91
N ALA A 603 2.48 2.91 13.68
CA ALA A 603 1.75 1.66 13.43
C ALA A 603 2.50 0.41 13.91
N VAL A 604 3.81 0.36 13.73
CA VAL A 604 4.67 -0.76 14.20
C VAL A 604 4.76 -0.80 15.74
N GLU A 605 4.73 0.37 16.39
CA GLU A 605 4.64 0.45 17.85
C GLU A 605 3.29 -0.02 18.36
N GLU A 606 2.19 0.35 17.68
CA GLU A 606 0.84 -0.11 17.97
C GLU A 606 0.73 -1.64 17.91
N GLU A 607 1.35 -2.28 16.92
CA GLU A 607 1.45 -3.73 16.82
C GLU A 607 2.15 -4.37 18.05
N ARG A 608 3.22 -3.74 18.53
CA ARG A 608 3.95 -4.20 19.72
C ARG A 608 3.09 -4.08 20.97
N LEU A 609 2.49 -2.91 21.19
CA LEU A 609 1.61 -2.65 22.34
C LEU A 609 0.43 -3.59 22.36
N ALA A 610 -0.22 -3.84 21.20
CA ALA A 610 -1.31 -4.80 21.07
C ALA A 610 -0.92 -6.21 21.54
N SER A 611 0.30 -6.65 21.27
CA SER A 611 0.80 -7.93 21.73
C SER A 611 1.15 -7.91 23.24
N GLU A 612 1.75 -6.83 23.72
CA GLU A 612 2.14 -6.67 25.12
C GLU A 612 0.95 -6.71 26.09
N VAL A 613 -0.20 -6.17 25.68
CA VAL A 613 -1.42 -6.18 26.50
C VAL A 613 -2.34 -7.39 26.26
N GLY A 614 -1.98 -8.29 25.35
CA GLY A 614 -2.80 -9.46 25.00
C GLY A 614 -4.02 -9.14 24.12
N TYR A 615 -4.01 -7.96 23.48
CA TYR A 615 -5.02 -7.61 22.49
C TYR A 615 -4.89 -8.50 21.24
N THR A 616 -3.69 -8.74 20.76
CA THR A 616 -3.36 -9.79 19.79
C THR A 616 -2.40 -10.81 20.40
N LEU A 617 -2.43 -12.06 19.93
CA LEU A 617 -1.55 -13.12 20.44
C LEU A 617 -0.64 -13.60 19.29
N LEU A 618 0.65 -13.75 19.58
CA LEU A 618 1.59 -14.43 18.70
C LEU A 618 1.56 -15.93 19.04
N MET A 619 1.15 -16.75 18.10
CA MET A 619 1.02 -18.18 18.29
C MET A 619 0.99 -18.92 16.97
N HIS A 620 1.40 -20.19 16.96
CA HIS A 620 1.26 -21.04 15.79
C HIS A 620 0.95 -22.49 16.19
N TYR A 621 0.19 -23.17 15.34
CA TYR A 621 -0.08 -24.59 15.41
C TYR A 621 0.64 -25.31 14.28
N ASN A 622 1.54 -26.23 14.64
CA ASN A 622 2.23 -27.11 13.70
C ASN A 622 1.50 -28.46 13.64
N PRO A 623 0.82 -28.79 12.54
CA PRO A 623 0.04 -30.03 12.44
C PRO A 623 0.92 -31.28 12.38
N LEU A 624 2.18 -31.19 11.93
CA LEU A 624 3.11 -32.33 11.90
C LEU A 624 3.55 -32.76 13.29
N GLU A 625 3.57 -31.84 14.23
CA GLU A 625 3.92 -32.08 15.63
C GLU A 625 2.67 -32.17 16.52
N GLU A 626 1.47 -31.92 15.94
CA GLU A 626 0.20 -31.77 16.66
C GLU A 626 0.29 -30.79 17.83
N LYS A 627 1.11 -29.75 17.68
CA LYS A 627 1.51 -28.87 18.78
C LYS A 627 1.17 -27.40 18.53
N LEU A 628 0.58 -26.80 19.58
CA LEU A 628 0.38 -25.35 19.64
C LEU A 628 1.53 -24.70 20.42
N TYR A 629 2.07 -23.64 19.83
CA TYR A 629 3.09 -22.81 20.45
C TYR A 629 2.51 -21.43 20.77
N MET A 630 2.72 -21.00 22.03
CA MET A 630 2.45 -19.64 22.48
C MET A 630 3.74 -18.83 22.40
N ASP A 631 3.85 -17.96 21.40
CA ASP A 631 5.07 -17.20 21.12
C ASP A 631 5.06 -15.83 21.83
N ASN A 632 3.94 -15.46 22.46
CA ASN A 632 3.83 -14.26 23.29
C ASN A 632 4.60 -14.41 24.59
N LYS A 633 5.16 -13.29 25.07
CA LYS A 633 5.39 -13.10 26.50
C LYS A 633 4.06 -13.04 27.24
N GLU A 634 4.06 -13.23 28.55
CA GLU A 634 2.85 -13.07 29.36
C GLU A 634 2.29 -11.65 29.23
N PRO A 635 1.01 -11.50 28.82
CA PRO A 635 0.43 -10.19 28.57
C PRO A 635 0.22 -9.38 29.85
N ASN A 636 0.45 -8.09 29.78
CA ASN A 636 0.09 -7.14 30.84
C ASN A 636 -1.32 -6.57 30.61
N PHE A 637 -2.33 -7.25 31.10
CA PHE A 637 -3.72 -6.85 30.97
C PHE A 637 -4.07 -5.54 31.69
N ASP A 638 -3.27 -5.09 32.66
CA ASP A 638 -3.52 -3.84 33.39
C ASP A 638 -3.35 -2.61 32.49
N LYS A 639 -2.57 -2.73 31.41
CA LYS A 639 -2.40 -1.69 30.41
C LYS A 639 -3.35 -1.78 29.22
N TYR A 640 -4.34 -2.69 29.28
CA TYR A 640 -5.23 -2.94 28.15
C TYR A 640 -6.08 -1.71 27.80
N GLU A 641 -6.59 -0.99 28.82
CA GLU A 641 -7.35 0.23 28.64
C GLU A 641 -6.50 1.35 28.03
N GLU A 642 -5.26 1.53 28.49
CA GLU A 642 -4.32 2.50 27.94
C GLU A 642 -4.06 2.28 26.45
N PHE A 643 -3.93 1.02 26.02
CA PHE A 643 -3.82 0.65 24.62
C PHE A 643 -5.07 1.06 23.83
N LEU A 644 -6.28 0.72 24.30
CA LEU A 644 -7.52 1.09 23.63
C LEU A 644 -7.72 2.61 23.57
N ASP A 645 -7.25 3.33 24.57
CA ASP A 645 -7.32 4.80 24.59
C ASP A 645 -6.43 5.45 23.54
N ASN A 646 -5.48 4.75 22.97
CA ASN A 646 -4.70 5.23 21.81
C ASN A 646 -5.48 5.16 20.49
N GLU A 647 -6.62 4.46 20.42
CA GLU A 647 -7.43 4.33 19.21
C GLU A 647 -8.74 5.12 19.27
N VAL A 648 -9.00 5.96 18.26
CA VAL A 648 -10.22 6.78 18.18
C VAL A 648 -11.48 5.92 18.15
N ARG A 649 -11.44 4.73 17.52
CA ARG A 649 -12.60 3.83 17.44
C ARG A 649 -13.15 3.39 18.80
N TYR A 650 -12.34 3.38 19.87
CA TYR A 650 -12.79 3.09 21.22
C TYR A 650 -13.14 4.38 21.98
N ASN A 651 -12.35 5.44 21.79
CA ASN A 651 -12.63 6.74 22.43
C ASN A 651 -13.95 7.38 21.97
N ALA A 652 -14.34 7.17 20.72
CA ALA A 652 -15.60 7.67 20.19
C ALA A 652 -16.82 7.13 20.97
N LEU A 653 -16.73 5.88 21.45
CA LEU A 653 -17.77 5.30 22.30
C LEU A 653 -17.81 5.96 23.69
N LYS A 654 -16.64 6.21 24.32
CA LYS A 654 -16.55 6.90 25.62
C LYS A 654 -17.21 8.29 25.59
N ILE A 655 -17.11 8.99 24.44
CA ILE A 655 -17.75 10.30 24.24
C ILE A 655 -19.27 10.17 24.05
N LYS A 656 -19.75 9.14 23.37
CA LYS A 656 -21.16 8.92 23.07
C LYS A 656 -21.94 8.36 24.26
N ASP A 657 -21.35 7.39 24.94
CA ASP A 657 -21.96 6.65 26.05
C ASP A 657 -20.87 6.03 26.94
N GLN A 658 -20.57 6.73 28.04
CA GLN A 658 -19.46 6.35 28.93
C GLN A 658 -19.74 5.04 29.69
N ASP A 659 -20.99 4.82 30.11
CA ASP A 659 -21.37 3.62 30.88
C ASP A 659 -21.26 2.38 29.99
N LEU A 660 -21.78 2.47 28.78
CA LEU A 660 -21.66 1.40 27.78
C LEU A 660 -20.20 1.13 27.39
N ALA A 661 -19.40 2.19 27.23
CA ALA A 661 -17.97 2.04 26.94
C ALA A 661 -17.25 1.27 28.03
N GLN A 662 -17.53 1.57 29.32
CA GLN A 662 -16.94 0.87 30.46
C GLN A 662 -17.40 -0.59 30.56
N GLU A 663 -18.67 -0.86 30.28
CA GLU A 663 -19.22 -2.22 30.24
C GLU A 663 -18.52 -3.05 29.16
N LEU A 664 -18.42 -2.52 27.93
CA LEU A 664 -17.81 -3.23 26.81
C LEU A 664 -16.30 -3.41 26.98
N LEU A 665 -15.60 -2.42 27.56
CA LEU A 665 -14.19 -2.54 27.94
C LEU A 665 -13.97 -3.69 28.91
N SER A 666 -14.76 -3.74 30.00
CA SER A 666 -14.64 -4.82 31.01
C SER A 666 -14.83 -6.20 30.40
N LYS A 667 -15.86 -6.35 29.54
CA LYS A 667 -16.10 -7.59 28.78
C LYS A 667 -14.94 -7.92 27.80
N GLN A 668 -14.35 -6.91 27.17
CA GLN A 668 -13.23 -7.11 26.24
C GLN A 668 -11.98 -7.60 26.96
N VAL A 669 -11.64 -7.02 28.11
CA VAL A 669 -10.52 -7.47 28.96
C VAL A 669 -10.73 -8.89 29.46
N GLU A 670 -11.96 -9.19 29.93
CA GLU A 670 -12.32 -10.54 30.37
C GLU A 670 -12.16 -11.57 29.24
N ASN A 671 -12.64 -11.22 28.02
CA ASN A 671 -12.50 -12.09 26.85
C ASN A 671 -11.03 -12.28 26.44
N ALA A 672 -10.20 -11.24 26.55
CA ALA A 672 -8.77 -11.34 26.27
C ALA A 672 -8.07 -12.29 27.26
N LYS A 673 -8.36 -12.17 28.57
CA LYS A 673 -7.85 -13.06 29.61
C LYS A 673 -8.29 -14.51 29.39
N LYS A 674 -9.59 -14.74 29.09
CA LYS A 674 -10.14 -16.06 28.79
C LYS A 674 -9.48 -16.70 27.57
N ARG A 675 -9.30 -15.91 26.49
CA ARG A 675 -8.66 -16.38 25.27
C ARG A 675 -7.20 -16.77 25.52
N TYR A 676 -6.44 -15.94 26.21
CA TYR A 676 -5.07 -16.24 26.58
C TYR A 676 -4.97 -17.51 27.42
N ALA A 677 -5.79 -17.63 28.47
CA ALA A 677 -5.82 -18.80 29.32
C ALA A 677 -6.17 -20.10 28.56
N TYR A 678 -7.17 -20.02 27.65
CA TYR A 678 -7.55 -21.14 26.79
C TYR A 678 -6.40 -21.64 25.92
N TYR A 679 -5.71 -20.74 25.21
CA TYR A 679 -4.60 -21.14 24.34
C TYR A 679 -3.37 -21.58 25.13
N LYS A 680 -3.10 -20.98 26.29
CA LYS A 680 -2.01 -21.40 27.19
C LYS A 680 -2.24 -22.82 27.73
N ASP A 681 -3.46 -23.13 28.14
CA ASP A 681 -3.82 -24.48 28.57
C ASP A 681 -3.70 -25.49 27.42
N LEU A 682 -4.18 -25.16 26.25
CA LEU A 682 -4.08 -26.00 25.06
C LEU A 682 -2.62 -26.25 24.64
N ALA A 683 -1.77 -25.21 24.67
CA ALA A 683 -0.34 -25.33 24.37
C ALA A 683 0.38 -26.26 25.39
N ASN A 684 0.01 -26.15 26.66
CA ASN A 684 0.55 -27.06 27.71
C ASN A 684 0.14 -28.51 27.46
N LYS A 685 -1.12 -28.78 27.10
CA LYS A 685 -1.65 -30.12 26.81
C LYS A 685 -0.96 -30.72 25.56
N THR A 686 -0.81 -29.98 24.50
CA THR A 686 -0.13 -30.44 23.27
C THR A 686 1.38 -30.59 23.44
N SER A 687 1.97 -30.05 24.49
CA SER A 687 3.41 -30.23 24.80
C SER A 687 3.68 -31.47 25.67
N GLN A 688 2.64 -32.15 26.22
CA GLN A 688 2.76 -33.34 27.05
C GLN A 688 2.56 -34.63 26.25
N ASN A 689 2.01 -34.53 25.06
CA ASN A 689 1.92 -35.62 24.08
C ASN A 689 3.19 -35.64 23.21
#